data_a0cf245e827afe2255d6581ceba67137
#
_entry.id   a0cf245e827afe2255d6581ceba67137
#
_cell.length_a   1.000
_cell.length_b   1.000
_cell.length_c   1.000
_cell.angle_alpha   90.00
_cell.angle_beta   90.00
_cell.angle_gamma   90.00
#
_symmetry.space_group_name_H-M   'P 1'
#
loop_
_entity.id
_entity.type
_entity.pdbx_description
1 polymer ?
#
loop_
_entity_poly.entity_id
_entity_poly.type
_entity_poly.pdbx_seq_one_letter_code
_entity_poly.pdbx_strand_id
1 'polypeptide(L)'
;MEVAEVVPEFADAFSFEEFNDMQREALPAIVDGDENVVASAPTASGKTALAELAICKTLAEGGTALFIAPMRALTNEKEDEWERFEDMGYSVYVVTGERDLNPRRARRADILVMTPEKADSATRKHDTPRYSFIADVDCCVIDEVHLLDSDRRGSVLEVTVSRLRRLCDPRTVALSATMPNVEDVAAWLDAPPETTFQFGDEYRPVDLNAGVKTYTHGDNAFADKYRRLYRSLDLVEPHIRDGGQALVFVSSRQDTVQAAKKARDEIGERDIPVGARGDYDFHTETKQLENDTLRKSVLDGVAFHHAGLSKNDKDLIEEWFRQDRIKILFSTSTLAWGVNLPARCVVIRDTKLHDPLEGEVDMSPLDVLQMLGRAGRPGYDDVGYGWVVCDRSDADKYRRLLREGKEIESRLAGVPDSSDSGARQRNSDGDLDAHLNAEIAMGTIQDLDDVMEWLETTFYYVRAQSKPAEYDFENLRDRVRTELERLVDRGFVETDANLGVEATGLGLLASKFYLRLETAERFHDLAVRDSITTDAILEAVASATEFDSVSARQSERDAVEAVLSSQNAGDLDHGPRKVLAILRSSMTGSTPAELRSDAWVIRQNALRLVSALRGFLDRFADPHDANLARRVEARIENGVSDDAVGLTAIDGVGSGRASKLASEGIETPGDVVDAGVAGLADAGLSEGVAERVVESARDLPAVAVEWGDFPSTVAPGENDMREVTVRNSGAAAQAGVRVTVNGVEMTTSDGYLDDTLTAPVGVFGGSDDEMTFTVSVAFPDLPLLPVSENRSVSVQ
;
A
#
# COMPACT_ATOMS: atom_id res chain seq x y z
N MET A 1 40.50 4.18 9.43
CA MET A 1 39.85 5.20 10.32
C MET A 1 38.82 4.42 11.12
N GLU A 2 39.01 4.40 12.42
CA GLU A 2 38.14 3.63 13.31
C GLU A 2 36.84 4.41 13.59
N VAL A 3 35.71 3.69 13.74
CA VAL A 3 34.40 4.28 14.05
C VAL A 3 34.46 5.04 15.37
N ALA A 4 35.15 4.50 16.37
CA ALA A 4 35.33 5.12 17.69
C ALA A 4 36.16 6.44 17.66
N GLU A 5 36.96 6.66 16.63
CA GLU A 5 37.67 7.92 16.44
C GLU A 5 36.75 9.02 15.87
N VAL A 6 35.80 8.64 15.02
CA VAL A 6 34.94 9.59 14.29
C VAL A 6 33.68 9.93 15.09
N VAL A 7 33.00 8.91 15.62
CA VAL A 7 31.74 9.04 16.38
C VAL A 7 31.84 8.25 17.71
N PRO A 8 32.69 8.71 18.64
CA PRO A 8 33.00 7.95 19.86
C PRO A 8 31.76 7.66 20.73
N GLU A 9 30.77 8.52 20.75
CA GLU A 9 29.51 8.35 21.50
C GLU A 9 28.58 7.35 20.87
N PHE A 10 28.75 7.06 19.57
CA PHE A 10 27.91 6.16 18.79
C PHE A 10 28.67 4.95 18.25
N ALA A 11 29.87 4.65 18.77
CA ALA A 11 30.65 3.52 18.26
C ALA A 11 29.89 2.18 18.32
N ASP A 12 29.09 1.97 19.37
CA ASP A 12 28.26 0.78 19.57
C ASP A 12 27.04 0.71 18.61
N ALA A 13 26.72 1.81 17.92
CA ALA A 13 25.67 1.84 16.92
C ALA A 13 26.08 1.16 15.59
N PHE A 14 27.35 0.88 15.39
CA PHE A 14 27.87 0.27 14.16
C PHE A 14 28.24 -1.19 14.34
N SER A 15 28.00 -2.01 13.33
CA SER A 15 28.32 -3.44 13.33
C SER A 15 29.76 -3.75 12.86
N PHE A 16 30.58 -2.71 12.61
CA PHE A 16 31.95 -2.79 12.12
C PHE A 16 32.82 -1.78 12.86
N GLU A 17 34.13 -2.02 12.91
CA GLU A 17 35.10 -1.23 13.64
C GLU A 17 35.80 -0.15 12.78
N GLU A 18 35.93 -0.39 11.46
CA GLU A 18 36.63 0.50 10.53
C GLU A 18 35.77 0.86 9.30
N PHE A 19 35.82 2.14 8.91
CA PHE A 19 35.21 2.62 7.67
C PHE A 19 35.97 2.13 6.44
N ASN A 20 35.25 1.69 5.40
CA ASN A 20 35.81 1.35 4.09
C ASN A 20 36.15 2.64 3.28
N ASP A 21 36.73 2.46 2.07
CA ASP A 21 37.23 3.60 1.29
C ASP A 21 36.09 4.54 0.86
N MET A 22 34.95 4.01 0.42
CA MET A 22 33.76 4.79 0.04
C MET A 22 33.24 5.62 1.21
N GLN A 23 33.11 4.98 2.37
CA GLN A 23 32.63 5.64 3.59
C GLN A 23 33.58 6.73 4.05
N ARG A 24 34.91 6.49 4.01
CA ARG A 24 35.93 7.47 4.36
C ARG A 24 35.92 8.71 3.46
N GLU A 25 35.65 8.56 2.18
CA GLU A 25 35.58 9.66 1.24
C GLU A 25 34.36 10.55 1.49
N ALA A 26 33.16 9.96 1.79
CA ALA A 26 31.93 10.70 2.07
C ALA A 26 31.87 11.26 3.51
N LEU A 27 32.62 10.68 4.45
CA LEU A 27 32.54 10.96 5.88
C LEU A 27 32.69 12.46 6.24
N PRO A 28 33.64 13.24 5.69
CA PRO A 28 33.77 14.68 6.04
C PRO A 28 32.51 15.47 5.67
N ALA A 29 31.90 15.17 4.55
CA ALA A 29 30.65 15.82 4.12
C ALA A 29 29.48 15.52 5.07
N ILE A 30 29.44 14.32 5.64
CA ILE A 30 28.35 13.90 6.51
C ILE A 30 28.53 14.37 7.95
N VAL A 31 29.74 14.20 8.51
CA VAL A 31 30.01 14.45 9.93
C VAL A 31 30.37 15.90 10.17
N ASP A 32 31.28 16.48 9.35
CA ASP A 32 31.80 17.82 9.57
C ASP A 32 30.95 18.92 8.88
N GLY A 33 30.22 18.57 7.80
CA GLY A 33 29.40 19.50 7.02
C GLY A 33 27.96 19.51 7.45
N ASP A 34 27.22 20.58 7.14
CA ASP A 34 25.78 20.75 7.37
C ASP A 34 24.97 20.77 6.04
N GLU A 35 25.68 20.74 4.93
CA GLU A 35 25.09 20.75 3.59
C GLU A 35 24.35 19.44 3.29
N ASN A 36 23.41 19.50 2.33
CA ASN A 36 22.77 18.32 1.82
C ASN A 36 23.78 17.40 1.11
N VAL A 37 23.57 16.09 1.17
CA VAL A 37 24.48 15.08 0.62
C VAL A 37 23.74 14.17 -0.32
N VAL A 38 24.32 13.89 -1.49
CA VAL A 38 23.83 12.86 -2.42
C VAL A 38 24.95 11.86 -2.67
N ALA A 39 24.72 10.59 -2.38
CA ALA A 39 25.69 9.52 -2.60
C ALA A 39 25.10 8.39 -3.45
N SER A 40 25.61 8.24 -4.66
CA SER A 40 25.36 7.14 -5.56
C SER A 40 26.49 6.14 -5.46
N ALA A 41 26.19 4.89 -5.05
CA ALA A 41 27.23 3.87 -4.88
C ALA A 41 26.69 2.46 -5.19
N PRO A 42 27.55 1.52 -5.60
CA PRO A 42 27.14 0.15 -5.88
C PRO A 42 26.43 -0.51 -4.71
N THR A 43 25.58 -1.51 -5.01
CA THR A 43 24.97 -2.33 -3.96
C THR A 43 26.06 -3.07 -3.16
N ALA A 44 25.83 -3.23 -1.85
CA ALA A 44 26.76 -3.83 -0.90
C ALA A 44 28.05 -3.03 -0.62
N SER A 45 28.16 -1.77 -1.06
CA SER A 45 29.30 -0.89 -0.74
C SER A 45 29.26 -0.33 0.70
N GLY A 46 28.18 -0.53 1.44
CA GLY A 46 28.04 -0.04 2.82
C GLY A 46 27.41 1.34 2.94
N LYS A 47 26.55 1.77 1.98
CA LYS A 47 25.79 3.03 2.00
C LYS A 47 25.01 3.27 3.29
N THR A 48 24.46 2.23 3.89
CA THR A 48 23.67 2.33 5.13
C THR A 48 24.44 3.00 6.25
N ALA A 49 25.77 2.80 6.32
CA ALA A 49 26.61 3.49 7.31
C ALA A 49 26.63 5.02 7.14
N LEU A 50 26.48 5.51 5.90
CA LEU A 50 26.36 6.95 5.64
C LEU A 50 25.04 7.52 6.21
N ALA A 51 23.93 6.75 6.08
CA ALA A 51 22.67 7.08 6.72
C ALA A 51 22.81 7.12 8.25
N GLU A 52 23.42 6.10 8.82
CA GLU A 52 23.63 5.99 10.28
C GLU A 52 24.53 7.12 10.81
N LEU A 53 25.55 7.52 10.08
CA LEU A 53 26.40 8.67 10.43
C LEU A 53 25.60 10.00 10.45
N ALA A 54 24.73 10.22 9.46
CA ALA A 54 23.88 11.39 9.41
C ALA A 54 22.89 11.43 10.59
N ILE A 55 22.30 10.27 10.92
CA ILE A 55 21.44 10.10 12.09
C ILE A 55 22.23 10.39 13.38
N CYS A 56 23.41 9.79 13.57
CA CYS A 56 24.26 10.01 14.75
C CYS A 56 24.60 11.49 14.96
N LYS A 57 24.95 12.20 13.87
CA LYS A 57 25.20 13.66 13.95
C LYS A 57 23.96 14.40 14.44
N THR A 58 22.80 14.12 13.84
CA THR A 58 21.55 14.77 14.23
C THR A 58 21.19 14.50 15.70
N LEU A 59 21.36 13.25 16.16
CA LEU A 59 21.12 12.88 17.56
C LEU A 59 22.11 13.57 18.53
N ALA A 60 23.38 13.70 18.14
CA ALA A 60 24.40 14.42 18.94
C ALA A 60 24.04 15.90 19.11
N GLU A 61 23.37 16.50 18.16
CA GLU A 61 22.87 17.87 18.17
C GLU A 61 21.51 18.01 18.87
N GLY A 62 20.91 16.89 19.28
CA GLY A 62 19.59 16.85 19.95
C GLY A 62 18.40 17.03 19.01
N GLY A 63 18.59 16.78 17.71
CA GLY A 63 17.58 16.86 16.66
C GLY A 63 16.86 15.55 16.41
N THR A 64 15.84 15.60 15.54
CA THR A 64 15.03 14.45 15.11
C THR A 64 15.38 14.06 13.67
N ALA A 65 15.70 12.77 13.47
CA ALA A 65 15.97 12.20 12.13
C ALA A 65 14.75 11.48 11.56
N LEU A 66 14.43 11.73 10.28
CA LEU A 66 13.48 10.98 9.50
C LEU A 66 14.22 10.10 8.49
N PHE A 67 14.01 8.80 8.54
CA PHE A 67 14.50 7.84 7.55
C PHE A 67 13.36 7.39 6.64
N ILE A 68 13.44 7.72 5.36
CA ILE A 68 12.49 7.29 4.34
C ILE A 68 13.02 6.01 3.69
N ALA A 69 12.35 4.89 3.99
CA ALA A 69 12.69 3.57 3.47
C ALA A 69 11.80 3.18 2.29
N PRO A 70 12.34 2.58 1.21
CA PRO A 70 11.57 2.27 0.01
C PRO A 70 10.49 1.22 0.21
N MET A 71 10.64 0.30 1.17
CA MET A 71 9.71 -0.81 1.36
C MET A 71 9.51 -1.17 2.84
N ARG A 72 8.34 -1.77 3.14
CA ARG A 72 7.98 -2.25 4.49
C ARG A 72 8.94 -3.31 5.05
N ALA A 73 9.49 -4.15 4.19
CA ALA A 73 10.46 -5.17 4.63
C ALA A 73 11.70 -4.50 5.23
N LEU A 74 12.17 -3.41 4.59
CA LEU A 74 13.33 -2.65 5.05
C LEU A 74 13.03 -1.87 6.35
N THR A 75 11.78 -1.38 6.54
CA THR A 75 11.41 -0.74 7.80
C THR A 75 11.43 -1.70 8.99
N ASN A 76 11.02 -2.95 8.79
CA ASN A 76 11.08 -3.97 9.84
C ASN A 76 12.52 -4.40 10.13
N GLU A 77 13.37 -4.53 9.09
CA GLU A 77 14.80 -4.81 9.26
C GLU A 77 15.48 -3.70 10.06
N LYS A 78 15.13 -2.43 9.79
CA LYS A 78 15.65 -1.29 10.55
C LYS A 78 15.11 -1.24 11.98
N GLU A 79 13.89 -1.68 12.25
CA GLU A 79 13.37 -1.82 13.62
C GLU A 79 14.27 -2.77 14.43
N ASP A 80 14.60 -3.95 13.86
CA ASP A 80 15.44 -4.94 14.53
C ASP A 80 16.93 -4.48 14.61
N GLU A 81 17.49 -3.89 13.53
CA GLU A 81 18.87 -3.42 13.51
C GLU A 81 19.11 -2.23 14.43
N TRP A 82 18.15 -1.33 14.57
CA TRP A 82 18.28 -0.09 15.33
C TRP A 82 17.81 -0.19 16.79
N GLU A 83 17.49 -1.39 17.30
CA GLU A 83 17.41 -1.65 18.75
C GLU A 83 18.69 -1.16 19.48
N ARG A 84 19.86 -1.18 18.81
CA ARG A 84 21.11 -0.64 19.34
C ARG A 84 21.06 0.87 19.67
N PHE A 85 20.28 1.68 18.95
CA PHE A 85 20.04 3.08 19.33
C PHE A 85 19.13 3.19 20.55
N GLU A 86 18.14 2.29 20.67
CA GLU A 86 17.30 2.20 21.86
C GLU A 86 18.10 1.80 23.12
N ASP A 87 19.06 0.88 22.98
CA ASP A 87 20.01 0.51 24.03
C ASP A 87 20.88 1.69 24.50
N MET A 88 21.14 2.65 23.62
CA MET A 88 21.86 3.90 23.92
C MET A 88 20.95 4.99 24.50
N GLY A 89 19.65 4.77 24.59
CA GLY A 89 18.66 5.65 25.20
C GLY A 89 17.90 6.54 24.23
N TYR A 90 18.07 6.37 22.91
CA TYR A 90 17.30 7.05 21.88
C TYR A 90 16.02 6.29 21.56
N SER A 91 14.98 6.98 21.15
CA SER A 91 13.71 6.36 20.78
C SER A 91 13.55 6.21 19.27
N VAL A 92 13.37 4.96 18.79
CA VAL A 92 13.07 4.65 17.38
C VAL A 92 11.57 4.40 17.22
N TYR A 93 10.95 5.03 16.24
CA TYR A 93 9.54 4.81 15.95
C TYR A 93 9.31 4.51 14.47
N VAL A 94 8.92 3.26 14.19
CA VAL A 94 8.63 2.77 12.84
C VAL A 94 7.14 2.91 12.54
N VAL A 95 6.81 3.67 11.49
CA VAL A 95 5.44 3.92 11.02
C VAL A 95 5.18 3.12 9.76
N THR A 96 4.46 2.00 9.90
CA THR A 96 4.07 1.12 8.77
C THR A 96 2.59 1.22 8.46
N GLY A 97 2.17 0.62 7.31
CA GLY A 97 0.76 0.58 6.90
C GLY A 97 -0.14 -0.26 7.80
N GLU A 98 0.44 -1.19 8.57
CA GLU A 98 -0.28 -2.16 9.40
C GLU A 98 -0.48 -1.68 10.85
N ARG A 99 0.26 -0.67 11.27
CA ARG A 99 0.19 -0.10 12.62
C ARG A 99 -0.43 1.28 12.59
N ASP A 100 -1.41 1.51 13.45
CA ASP A 100 -1.96 2.85 13.64
C ASP A 100 -0.91 3.80 14.19
N LEU A 101 -0.85 5.01 13.63
CA LEU A 101 0.04 6.05 14.11
C LEU A 101 -0.32 6.44 15.55
N ASN A 102 0.64 6.30 16.46
CA ASN A 102 0.56 6.84 17.82
C ASN A 102 1.23 8.21 17.88
N PRO A 103 0.45 9.32 17.95
CA PRO A 103 1.01 10.67 17.90
C PRO A 103 1.96 11.00 19.05
N ARG A 104 1.75 10.38 20.22
CA ARG A 104 2.59 10.61 21.41
C ARG A 104 3.96 9.95 21.25
N ARG A 105 4.00 8.77 20.64
CA ARG A 105 5.27 8.10 20.32
C ARG A 105 5.99 8.84 19.21
N ALA A 106 5.30 9.22 18.14
CA ALA A 106 5.90 9.95 17.02
C ALA A 106 6.57 11.28 17.46
N ARG A 107 5.92 12.05 18.34
CA ARG A 107 6.47 13.32 18.86
C ARG A 107 7.67 13.15 19.81
N ARG A 108 7.92 11.98 20.31
CA ARG A 108 9.01 11.69 21.25
C ARG A 108 10.12 10.88 20.59
N ALA A 109 9.91 10.51 19.35
CA ALA A 109 10.89 9.72 18.62
C ALA A 109 12.07 10.61 18.22
N ASP A 110 13.26 10.13 18.51
CA ASP A 110 14.49 10.71 18.04
C ASP A 110 14.78 10.28 16.60
N ILE A 111 14.34 9.06 16.26
CA ILE A 111 14.43 8.50 14.90
C ILE A 111 13.04 8.05 14.45
N LEU A 112 12.55 8.62 13.35
CA LEU A 112 11.33 8.23 12.65
C LEU A 112 11.68 7.42 11.42
N VAL A 113 11.07 6.24 11.25
CA VAL A 113 11.24 5.40 10.05
C VAL A 113 9.90 5.29 9.34
N MET A 114 9.84 5.76 8.09
CA MET A 114 8.60 5.80 7.31
C MET A 114 8.80 5.31 5.88
N THR A 115 7.74 4.79 5.27
CA THR A 115 7.69 4.67 3.81
C THR A 115 7.29 6.01 3.18
N PRO A 116 7.59 6.25 1.87
CA PRO A 116 7.19 7.48 1.19
C PRO A 116 5.71 7.81 1.36
N GLU A 117 4.81 6.81 1.27
CA GLU A 117 3.37 6.99 1.40
C GLU A 117 2.95 7.44 2.82
N LYS A 118 3.69 6.98 3.84
CA LYS A 118 3.42 7.40 5.23
C LYS A 118 3.94 8.80 5.50
N ALA A 119 5.10 9.14 4.97
CA ALA A 119 5.65 10.49 5.03
C ALA A 119 4.77 11.48 4.26
N ASP A 120 4.27 11.12 3.06
CA ASP A 120 3.30 11.91 2.30
C ASP A 120 2.02 12.15 3.11
N SER A 121 1.45 11.09 3.71
CA SER A 121 0.26 11.26 4.57
C SER A 121 0.52 12.15 5.79
N ALA A 122 1.72 12.10 6.38
CA ALA A 122 2.07 12.92 7.53
C ALA A 122 2.27 14.39 7.12
N THR A 123 2.98 14.65 6.02
CA THR A 123 3.21 15.99 5.51
C THR A 123 1.93 16.68 5.03
N ARG A 124 0.99 15.94 4.41
CA ARG A 124 -0.34 16.49 4.02
C ARG A 124 -1.20 16.92 5.21
N LYS A 125 -0.96 16.38 6.40
CA LYS A 125 -1.77 16.62 7.62
C LYS A 125 -0.97 17.29 8.73
N HIS A 126 0.15 17.92 8.39
CA HIS A 126 1.09 18.49 9.36
C HIS A 126 0.47 19.55 10.28
N ASP A 127 -0.58 20.23 9.82
CA ASP A 127 -1.36 21.24 10.55
C ASP A 127 -2.24 20.64 11.66
N THR A 128 -2.47 19.32 11.62
CA THR A 128 -3.25 18.63 12.63
C THR A 128 -2.41 18.23 13.84
N PRO A 129 -2.97 18.28 15.07
CA PRO A 129 -2.23 17.85 16.26
C PRO A 129 -1.68 16.42 16.20
N ARG A 130 -2.28 15.55 15.35
CA ARG A 130 -1.86 14.15 15.18
C ARG A 130 -0.54 14.02 14.42
N TYR A 131 -0.28 14.93 13.48
CA TYR A 131 0.82 14.83 12.52
C TYR A 131 1.82 15.98 12.61
N SER A 132 1.67 16.92 13.56
CA SER A 132 2.55 18.08 13.72
C SER A 132 4.03 17.74 13.94
N PHE A 133 4.34 16.54 14.41
CA PHE A 133 5.72 16.05 14.63
C PHE A 133 6.57 16.05 13.35
N ILE A 134 5.95 16.01 12.17
CA ILE A 134 6.69 15.97 10.90
C ILE A 134 7.36 17.30 10.57
N ALA A 135 6.87 18.40 11.16
CA ALA A 135 7.47 19.73 11.01
C ALA A 135 8.69 19.98 11.92
N ASP A 136 8.97 19.05 12.84
CA ASP A 136 10.08 19.12 13.79
C ASP A 136 11.28 18.27 13.34
N VAL A 137 11.30 17.81 12.06
CA VAL A 137 12.39 16.99 11.52
C VAL A 137 13.58 17.86 11.13
N ASP A 138 14.75 17.56 11.69
CA ASP A 138 16.00 18.27 11.44
C ASP A 138 16.86 17.63 10.33
N CYS A 139 16.77 16.31 10.17
CA CYS A 139 17.47 15.56 9.12
C CYS A 139 16.55 14.56 8.43
N CYS A 140 16.56 14.54 7.10
CA CYS A 140 15.85 13.58 6.28
C CYS A 140 16.84 12.69 5.51
N VAL A 141 16.90 11.42 5.86
CA VAL A 141 17.64 10.42 5.09
C VAL A 141 16.70 9.74 4.11
N ILE A 142 17.03 9.79 2.82
CA ILE A 142 16.29 9.14 1.75
C ILE A 142 17.11 7.93 1.29
N ASP A 143 16.68 6.73 1.66
CA ASP A 143 17.33 5.51 1.16
C ASP A 143 16.71 5.10 -0.17
N GLU A 144 17.57 4.66 -1.09
CA GLU A 144 17.21 4.27 -2.45
C GLU A 144 16.46 5.38 -3.21
N VAL A 145 16.98 6.62 -3.24
CA VAL A 145 16.35 7.78 -3.89
C VAL A 145 16.02 7.53 -5.38
N HIS A 146 16.65 6.55 -6.02
CA HIS A 146 16.31 6.12 -7.38
C HIS A 146 14.87 5.56 -7.50
N LEU A 147 14.16 5.37 -6.38
CA LEU A 147 12.71 5.11 -6.37
C LEU A 147 11.90 6.20 -7.09
N LEU A 148 12.46 7.40 -7.30
CA LEU A 148 11.89 8.47 -8.13
C LEU A 148 11.45 7.98 -9.53
N ASP A 149 12.16 7.00 -10.10
CA ASP A 149 11.84 6.41 -11.42
C ASP A 149 10.78 5.28 -11.35
N SER A 150 10.19 5.04 -10.19
CA SER A 150 9.11 4.06 -10.02
C SER A 150 7.78 4.63 -10.48
N ASP A 151 7.08 3.92 -11.38
CA ASP A 151 5.80 4.35 -11.96
C ASP A 151 4.70 4.63 -10.91
N ARG A 152 4.74 3.96 -9.75
CA ARG A 152 3.71 4.08 -8.69
C ARG A 152 4.13 4.95 -7.51
N ARG A 153 5.43 5.04 -7.25
CA ARG A 153 5.94 5.57 -5.99
C ARG A 153 6.87 6.77 -6.17
N GLY A 154 7.33 6.96 -7.41
CA GLY A 154 8.28 8.03 -7.73
C GLY A 154 7.67 9.40 -7.48
N SER A 155 6.48 9.68 -8.01
CA SER A 155 5.77 10.94 -7.80
C SER A 155 5.47 11.21 -6.32
N VAL A 156 5.09 10.16 -5.57
CA VAL A 156 4.82 10.27 -4.13
C VAL A 156 6.09 10.64 -3.36
N LEU A 157 7.22 9.99 -3.63
CA LEU A 157 8.50 10.32 -2.99
C LEU A 157 8.91 11.75 -3.31
N GLU A 158 8.87 12.11 -4.60
CA GLU A 158 9.25 13.42 -5.10
C GLU A 158 8.48 14.55 -4.40
N VAL A 159 7.14 14.48 -4.44
CA VAL A 159 6.27 15.51 -3.84
C VAL A 159 6.41 15.54 -2.32
N THR A 160 6.57 14.37 -1.68
CA THR A 160 6.77 14.30 -0.22
C THR A 160 8.03 15.02 0.22
N VAL A 161 9.15 14.78 -0.46
CA VAL A 161 10.44 15.41 -0.14
C VAL A 161 10.38 16.91 -0.44
N SER A 162 9.83 17.30 -1.60
CA SER A 162 9.64 18.73 -1.94
C SER A 162 8.78 19.46 -0.89
N ARG A 163 7.72 18.82 -0.41
CA ARG A 163 6.85 19.39 0.65
C ARG A 163 7.58 19.47 1.99
N LEU A 164 8.32 18.41 2.36
CA LEU A 164 9.09 18.38 3.62
C LEU A 164 10.14 19.50 3.65
N ARG A 165 10.83 19.74 2.54
CA ARG A 165 11.79 20.84 2.39
C ARG A 165 11.14 22.23 2.54
N ARG A 166 9.91 22.40 2.05
CA ARG A 166 9.15 23.65 2.25
C ARG A 166 8.63 23.79 3.67
N LEU A 167 8.37 22.69 4.38
CA LEU A 167 7.76 22.68 5.71
C LEU A 167 8.76 22.95 6.82
N CYS A 168 9.90 22.29 6.81
CA CYS A 168 10.92 22.36 7.87
C CYS A 168 12.36 22.44 7.35
N ASP A 169 12.57 22.35 6.03
CA ASP A 169 13.88 22.41 5.37
C ASP A 169 14.96 21.56 6.06
N PRO A 170 14.73 20.25 6.26
CA PRO A 170 15.66 19.41 6.98
C PRO A 170 16.92 19.20 6.16
N ARG A 171 18.06 19.05 6.82
CA ARG A 171 19.25 18.54 6.15
C ARG A 171 18.92 17.22 5.46
N THR A 172 19.18 17.11 4.15
CA THR A 172 18.80 15.91 3.36
C THR A 172 20.03 15.10 2.97
N VAL A 173 20.01 13.80 3.28
CA VAL A 173 21.03 12.83 2.86
C VAL A 173 20.38 11.77 2.00
N ALA A 174 20.63 11.81 0.69
CA ALA A 174 20.05 10.91 -0.28
C ALA A 174 21.05 9.84 -0.73
N LEU A 175 20.66 8.58 -0.58
CA LEU A 175 21.45 7.40 -0.95
C LEU A 175 20.81 6.67 -2.13
N SER A 176 21.61 6.20 -3.05
CA SER A 176 21.17 5.50 -4.24
C SER A 176 22.09 4.34 -4.63
N ALA A 177 21.55 3.39 -5.38
CA ALA A 177 22.36 2.55 -6.26
C ALA A 177 23.04 3.42 -7.34
N THR A 178 24.00 2.86 -8.06
CA THR A 178 24.72 3.58 -9.12
C THR A 178 23.75 4.11 -10.19
N MET A 179 23.78 5.42 -10.43
CA MET A 179 22.96 6.11 -11.42
C MET A 179 23.80 7.12 -12.22
N PRO A 180 23.55 7.30 -13.52
CA PRO A 180 24.35 8.20 -14.36
C PRO A 180 24.14 9.69 -14.08
N ASN A 181 22.96 10.09 -13.61
CA ASN A 181 22.54 11.48 -13.43
C ASN A 181 22.42 11.90 -11.97
N VAL A 182 23.41 11.55 -11.15
CA VAL A 182 23.48 11.94 -9.75
C VAL A 182 23.41 13.46 -9.55
N GLU A 183 23.96 14.22 -10.49
CA GLU A 183 23.99 15.68 -10.47
C GLU A 183 22.58 16.30 -10.57
N ASP A 184 21.64 15.66 -11.28
CA ASP A 184 20.24 16.12 -11.33
C ASP A 184 19.54 15.93 -9.97
N VAL A 185 19.81 14.82 -9.28
CA VAL A 185 19.28 14.59 -7.93
C VAL A 185 19.90 15.57 -6.94
N ALA A 186 21.20 15.86 -7.08
CA ALA A 186 21.90 16.85 -6.26
C ALA A 186 21.33 18.26 -6.49
N ALA A 187 21.08 18.64 -7.74
CA ALA A 187 20.44 19.92 -8.07
C ALA A 187 19.03 20.03 -7.47
N TRP A 188 18.24 18.94 -7.50
CA TRP A 188 16.91 18.91 -6.87
C TRP A 188 16.97 19.11 -5.35
N LEU A 189 17.98 18.52 -4.69
CA LEU A 189 18.12 18.56 -3.24
C LEU A 189 19.01 19.71 -2.75
N ASP A 190 19.44 20.61 -3.64
CA ASP A 190 20.39 21.71 -3.35
C ASP A 190 21.70 21.21 -2.67
N ALA A 191 22.15 20.02 -3.08
CA ALA A 191 23.42 19.47 -2.63
C ALA A 191 24.57 20.06 -3.48
N PRO A 192 25.56 20.71 -2.86
CA PRO A 192 26.68 21.27 -3.60
C PRO A 192 27.59 20.16 -4.20
N PRO A 193 28.41 20.48 -5.21
CA PRO A 193 29.28 19.49 -5.84
C PRO A 193 30.22 18.76 -4.86
N GLU A 194 30.65 19.42 -3.78
CA GLU A 194 31.53 18.88 -2.78
C GLU A 194 30.90 17.81 -1.89
N THR A 195 29.58 17.75 -1.84
CA THR A 195 28.80 16.75 -1.10
C THR A 195 28.00 15.83 -2.02
N THR A 196 28.30 15.87 -3.33
CA THR A 196 27.71 15.00 -4.34
C THR A 196 28.72 13.95 -4.78
N PHE A 197 28.42 12.68 -4.46
CA PHE A 197 29.33 11.55 -4.68
C PHE A 197 28.78 10.58 -5.70
N GLN A 198 29.61 10.20 -6.68
CA GLN A 198 29.33 9.15 -7.63
C GLN A 198 30.43 8.08 -7.55
N PHE A 199 30.19 7.05 -6.75
CA PHE A 199 31.11 5.94 -6.56
C PHE A 199 30.88 4.88 -7.64
N GLY A 200 31.96 4.49 -8.34
CA GLY A 200 31.95 3.49 -9.38
C GLY A 200 32.09 2.06 -8.87
N ASP A 201 32.24 1.13 -9.81
CA ASP A 201 32.36 -0.31 -9.50
C ASP A 201 33.64 -0.66 -8.69
N GLU A 202 34.66 0.20 -8.70
CA GLU A 202 35.90 0.07 -7.89
C GLU A 202 35.65 0.06 -6.39
N TYR A 203 34.50 0.59 -5.94
CA TYR A 203 34.09 0.54 -4.54
C TYR A 203 33.25 -0.70 -4.17
N ARG A 204 33.04 -1.62 -5.12
CA ARG A 204 32.40 -2.89 -4.81
C ARG A 204 33.35 -3.78 -4.02
N PRO A 205 32.85 -4.45 -2.96
CA PRO A 205 33.68 -5.39 -2.19
C PRO A 205 34.04 -6.67 -2.99
N VAL A 206 33.32 -6.96 -4.07
CA VAL A 206 33.52 -8.10 -4.97
C VAL A 206 33.28 -7.64 -6.40
N ASP A 207 34.21 -7.95 -7.33
CA ASP A 207 34.05 -7.65 -8.74
C ASP A 207 32.81 -8.31 -9.34
N LEU A 208 32.11 -7.61 -10.24
CA LEU A 208 30.90 -8.14 -10.87
C LEU A 208 31.13 -8.45 -12.36
N ASN A 209 30.96 -9.72 -12.72
CA ASN A 209 30.87 -10.15 -14.12
C ASN A 209 29.39 -10.33 -14.51
N ALA A 210 28.79 -9.34 -15.13
CA ALA A 210 27.39 -9.36 -15.52
C ALA A 210 27.20 -9.52 -17.03
N GLY A 211 26.11 -10.17 -17.45
CA GLY A 211 25.81 -10.37 -18.85
C GLY A 211 24.40 -10.86 -19.14
N VAL A 212 24.09 -10.91 -20.44
CA VAL A 212 22.78 -11.29 -20.95
C VAL A 212 22.86 -12.64 -21.66
N LYS A 213 21.93 -13.52 -21.36
CA LYS A 213 21.79 -14.84 -21.98
C LYS A 213 20.37 -14.98 -22.56
N THR A 214 20.29 -15.45 -23.78
CA THR A 214 19.00 -15.73 -24.41
C THR A 214 18.66 -17.22 -24.35
N TYR A 215 17.37 -17.51 -24.49
CA TYR A 215 16.85 -18.86 -24.60
C TYR A 215 16.18 -19.08 -25.96
N THR A 216 15.91 -20.34 -26.33
CA THR A 216 15.17 -20.68 -27.55
C THR A 216 13.71 -20.90 -27.18
N HIS A 217 12.78 -20.24 -27.87
CA HIS A 217 11.35 -20.40 -27.64
C HIS A 217 10.87 -21.85 -27.78
N GLY A 218 9.90 -22.22 -26.94
CA GLY A 218 9.13 -23.44 -27.02
C GLY A 218 7.85 -23.23 -27.82
N ASP A 219 6.98 -24.24 -27.76
CA ASP A 219 5.70 -24.24 -28.48
C ASP A 219 4.63 -23.33 -27.79
N ASN A 220 4.88 -22.94 -26.56
CA ASN A 220 3.98 -22.10 -25.77
C ASN A 220 4.73 -21.47 -24.56
N ALA A 221 4.07 -20.53 -23.88
CA ALA A 221 4.61 -19.83 -22.72
C ALA A 221 5.02 -20.77 -21.56
N PHE A 222 4.35 -21.91 -21.40
CA PHE A 222 4.72 -22.91 -20.39
C PHE A 222 6.06 -23.59 -20.72
N ALA A 223 6.27 -23.96 -21.99
CA ALA A 223 7.54 -24.51 -22.47
C ALA A 223 8.67 -23.47 -22.32
N ASP A 224 8.42 -22.19 -22.63
CA ASP A 224 9.39 -21.11 -22.47
C ASP A 224 9.85 -20.96 -21.02
N LYS A 225 8.94 -21.08 -20.07
CA LYS A 225 9.23 -21.01 -18.65
C LYS A 225 10.24 -22.09 -18.20
N TYR A 226 10.05 -23.33 -18.67
CA TYR A 226 10.99 -24.41 -18.40
C TYR A 226 12.33 -24.21 -19.13
N ARG A 227 12.33 -23.71 -20.36
CA ARG A 227 13.57 -23.42 -21.09
C ARG A 227 14.40 -22.33 -20.39
N ARG A 228 13.73 -21.29 -19.86
CA ARG A 228 14.42 -20.30 -19.01
C ARG A 228 14.97 -20.92 -17.73
N LEU A 229 14.22 -21.84 -17.11
CA LEU A 229 14.69 -22.54 -15.91
C LEU A 229 15.93 -23.39 -16.22
N TYR A 230 15.90 -24.21 -17.26
CA TYR A 230 17.06 -25.03 -17.65
C TYR A 230 18.26 -24.16 -18.00
N ARG A 231 18.02 -23.04 -18.70
CA ARG A 231 19.09 -22.08 -19.01
C ARG A 231 19.69 -21.50 -17.72
N SER A 232 18.86 -21.19 -16.74
CA SER A 232 19.32 -20.71 -15.44
C SER A 232 20.15 -21.77 -14.71
N LEU A 233 19.73 -23.02 -14.71
CA LEU A 233 20.48 -24.14 -14.11
C LEU A 233 21.82 -24.35 -14.79
N ASP A 234 21.89 -24.25 -16.13
CA ASP A 234 23.18 -24.33 -16.86
C ASP A 234 24.14 -23.22 -16.47
N LEU A 235 23.62 -22.04 -16.11
CA LEU A 235 24.43 -20.89 -15.68
C LEU A 235 24.91 -21.03 -14.24
N VAL A 236 24.12 -21.60 -13.33
CA VAL A 236 24.49 -21.75 -11.91
C VAL A 236 25.32 -22.99 -11.63
N GLU A 237 25.16 -24.06 -12.41
CA GLU A 237 25.83 -25.34 -12.22
C GLU A 237 27.36 -25.25 -12.05
N PRO A 238 28.12 -24.52 -12.89
CA PRO A 238 29.57 -24.40 -12.73
C PRO A 238 29.97 -23.81 -11.38
N HIS A 239 29.20 -22.80 -10.89
CA HIS A 239 29.48 -22.13 -9.63
C HIS A 239 29.15 -23.00 -8.43
N ILE A 240 28.08 -23.82 -8.51
CA ILE A 240 27.73 -24.79 -7.45
C ILE A 240 28.76 -25.89 -7.36
N ARG A 241 29.24 -26.41 -8.52
CA ARG A 241 30.32 -27.43 -8.54
C ARG A 241 31.63 -26.94 -7.95
N ASP A 242 31.86 -25.62 -8.03
CA ASP A 242 33.02 -24.95 -7.42
C ASP A 242 32.77 -24.50 -5.96
N GLY A 243 31.76 -25.05 -5.31
CA GLY A 243 31.42 -24.76 -3.91
C GLY A 243 30.68 -23.46 -3.62
N GLY A 244 30.30 -22.69 -4.66
CA GLY A 244 29.54 -21.46 -4.50
C GLY A 244 28.06 -21.67 -4.29
N GLN A 245 27.33 -20.57 -4.14
CA GLN A 245 25.87 -20.50 -4.02
C GLN A 245 25.25 -19.72 -5.17
N ALA A 246 23.99 -20.00 -5.46
CA ALA A 246 23.24 -19.30 -6.49
C ALA A 246 21.90 -18.78 -5.98
N LEU A 247 21.54 -17.58 -6.43
CA LEU A 247 20.25 -16.94 -6.22
C LEU A 247 19.56 -16.77 -7.59
N VAL A 248 18.35 -17.29 -7.74
CA VAL A 248 17.58 -17.24 -9.00
C VAL A 248 16.28 -16.51 -8.79
N PHE A 249 16.13 -15.35 -9.41
CA PHE A 249 14.91 -14.52 -9.34
C PHE A 249 13.87 -14.97 -10.37
N VAL A 250 12.63 -15.12 -9.94
CA VAL A 250 11.50 -15.59 -10.74
C VAL A 250 10.28 -14.68 -10.56
N SER A 251 9.35 -14.74 -11.50
CA SER A 251 8.23 -13.77 -11.62
C SER A 251 7.13 -13.87 -10.58
N SER A 252 6.92 -15.03 -9.93
CA SER A 252 5.81 -15.21 -9.01
C SER A 252 6.10 -16.17 -7.86
N ARG A 253 5.31 -16.05 -6.77
CA ARG A 253 5.40 -16.98 -5.62
C ARG A 253 5.25 -18.45 -6.03
N GLN A 254 4.29 -18.74 -6.90
CA GLN A 254 4.07 -20.09 -7.41
C GLN A 254 5.27 -20.59 -8.21
N ASP A 255 5.93 -19.71 -8.93
CA ASP A 255 7.11 -20.03 -9.73
C ASP A 255 8.33 -20.37 -8.89
N THR A 256 8.49 -19.73 -7.72
CA THR A 256 9.58 -20.10 -6.80
C THR A 256 9.44 -21.58 -6.38
N VAL A 257 8.24 -21.99 -6.00
CA VAL A 257 7.95 -23.38 -5.56
C VAL A 257 8.13 -24.38 -6.70
N GLN A 258 7.60 -24.07 -7.89
CA GLN A 258 7.69 -24.97 -9.05
C GLN A 258 9.13 -25.08 -9.56
N ALA A 259 9.86 -23.95 -9.62
CA ALA A 259 11.25 -23.93 -10.02
C ALA A 259 12.12 -24.74 -9.05
N ALA A 260 11.91 -24.58 -7.74
CA ALA A 260 12.64 -25.36 -6.73
C ALA A 260 12.36 -26.86 -6.84
N LYS A 261 11.10 -27.26 -7.05
CA LYS A 261 10.75 -28.68 -7.27
C LYS A 261 11.45 -29.26 -8.49
N LYS A 262 11.39 -28.55 -9.61
CA LYS A 262 11.99 -29.02 -10.87
C LYS A 262 13.53 -28.99 -10.79
N ALA A 263 14.12 -28.01 -10.15
CA ALA A 263 15.56 -27.91 -9.94
C ALA A 263 16.09 -29.10 -9.11
N ARG A 264 15.35 -29.56 -8.11
CA ARG A 264 15.71 -30.76 -7.34
C ARG A 264 15.86 -32.00 -8.24
N ASP A 265 14.87 -32.20 -9.13
CA ASP A 265 14.90 -33.36 -10.05
C ASP A 265 16.12 -33.26 -10.97
N GLU A 266 16.37 -32.10 -11.58
CA GLU A 266 17.51 -31.83 -12.45
C GLU A 266 18.87 -31.96 -11.75
N ILE A 267 18.98 -31.51 -10.49
CA ILE A 267 20.18 -31.62 -9.68
C ILE A 267 20.51 -33.11 -9.45
N GLY A 268 19.48 -33.94 -9.17
CA GLY A 268 19.65 -35.36 -9.06
C GLY A 268 20.06 -36.04 -10.35
N GLU A 269 19.47 -35.64 -11.51
CA GLU A 269 19.81 -36.19 -12.83
C GLU A 269 21.20 -35.77 -13.31
N ARG A 270 21.65 -34.56 -12.97
CA ARG A 270 22.96 -34.00 -13.36
C ARG A 270 24.09 -34.35 -12.38
N ASP A 271 23.79 -35.04 -11.30
CA ASP A 271 24.75 -35.39 -10.22
C ASP A 271 25.51 -34.13 -9.72
N ILE A 272 24.75 -33.04 -9.42
CA ILE A 272 25.31 -31.82 -8.86
C ILE A 272 25.53 -32.01 -7.36
N PRO A 273 26.72 -31.74 -6.81
CA PRO A 273 27.04 -31.97 -5.41
C PRO A 273 26.35 -30.90 -4.50
N VAL A 274 25.23 -31.24 -3.91
CA VAL A 274 24.50 -30.42 -2.96
C VAL A 274 24.44 -31.07 -1.58
N GLY A 275 25.51 -31.23 -0.96
CA GLY A 275 25.93 -31.89 0.28
C GLY A 275 25.00 -32.11 1.49
N ALA A 276 23.71 -31.77 1.47
CA ALA A 276 22.87 -31.76 2.66
C ALA A 276 22.23 -33.10 3.07
N ARG A 277 22.12 -34.07 2.16
CA ARG A 277 21.44 -35.37 2.44
C ARG A 277 22.14 -36.26 3.46
N GLY A 278 23.43 -36.07 3.71
CA GLY A 278 24.23 -36.87 4.66
C GLY A 278 24.31 -36.27 6.06
N ASP A 279 23.79 -35.09 6.28
CA ASP A 279 23.81 -34.40 7.57
C ASP A 279 22.56 -34.72 8.39
N TYR A 280 22.76 -35.61 9.41
CA TYR A 280 21.68 -36.07 10.27
C TYR A 280 21.13 -34.96 11.19
N ASP A 281 21.98 -34.03 11.61
CA ASP A 281 21.61 -32.93 12.49
C ASP A 281 20.76 -31.95 11.70
N PHE A 282 21.13 -31.62 10.47
CA PHE A 282 20.36 -30.78 9.58
C PHE A 282 18.96 -31.35 9.26
N HIS A 283 18.89 -32.69 9.09
CA HIS A 283 17.61 -33.39 8.96
C HIS A 283 16.66 -33.16 10.13
N THR A 284 17.22 -33.00 11.34
CA THR A 284 16.42 -32.71 12.54
C THR A 284 16.02 -31.25 12.59
N GLU A 285 16.90 -30.32 12.23
CA GLU A 285 16.63 -28.88 12.17
C GLU A 285 15.53 -28.57 11.14
N THR A 286 15.52 -29.24 9.99
CA THR A 286 14.49 -28.99 8.95
C THR A 286 13.05 -29.26 9.38
N LYS A 287 12.84 -29.98 10.49
CA LYS A 287 11.51 -30.19 11.09
C LYS A 287 10.90 -28.94 11.67
N GLN A 288 11.67 -27.88 11.90
CA GLN A 288 11.21 -26.58 12.36
C GLN A 288 10.46 -25.81 11.26
N LEU A 289 10.67 -26.18 9.98
CA LEU A 289 9.93 -25.58 8.87
C LEU A 289 8.45 -25.99 8.90
N GLU A 290 7.59 -25.02 8.74
CA GLU A 290 6.13 -25.21 8.65
C GLU A 290 5.70 -25.74 7.27
N ASN A 291 6.41 -25.30 6.21
CA ASN A 291 6.11 -25.66 4.83
C ASN A 291 6.73 -27.03 4.45
N ASP A 292 5.87 -28.04 4.22
CA ASP A 292 6.31 -29.41 3.87
C ASP A 292 7.08 -29.50 2.55
N THR A 293 6.78 -28.67 1.58
CA THR A 293 7.49 -28.64 0.29
C THR A 293 8.90 -28.07 0.49
N LEU A 294 9.01 -27.02 1.27
CA LEU A 294 10.28 -26.39 1.60
C LEU A 294 11.18 -27.36 2.37
N ARG A 295 10.64 -28.03 3.39
CA ARG A 295 11.34 -29.07 4.18
C ARG A 295 11.97 -30.14 3.29
N LYS A 296 11.24 -30.61 2.28
CA LYS A 296 11.74 -31.62 1.33
C LYS A 296 12.79 -31.05 0.39
N SER A 297 12.68 -29.80 -0.03
CA SER A 297 13.58 -29.18 -0.98
C SER A 297 14.94 -28.85 -0.36
N VAL A 298 14.94 -28.36 0.87
CA VAL A 298 16.15 -27.94 1.60
C VAL A 298 17.13 -29.08 1.79
N LEU A 299 16.64 -30.30 2.01
CA LEU A 299 17.48 -31.49 2.12
C LEU A 299 18.27 -31.82 0.84
N ASP A 300 17.77 -31.30 -0.30
CA ASP A 300 18.44 -31.43 -1.60
C ASP A 300 19.26 -30.18 -1.94
N GLY A 301 19.54 -29.29 -0.96
CA GLY A 301 20.30 -28.07 -1.13
C GLY A 301 19.59 -26.98 -1.92
N VAL A 302 18.27 -27.11 -2.14
CA VAL A 302 17.43 -26.17 -2.90
C VAL A 302 16.35 -25.60 -2.00
N ALA A 303 16.20 -24.29 -1.99
CA ALA A 303 15.12 -23.64 -1.28
C ALA A 303 14.36 -22.64 -2.18
N PHE A 304 13.24 -22.16 -1.66
CA PHE A 304 12.50 -21.06 -2.24
C PHE A 304 12.11 -20.05 -1.17
N HIS A 305 12.04 -18.77 -1.58
CA HIS A 305 11.72 -17.65 -0.70
C HIS A 305 10.70 -16.73 -1.38
N HIS A 306 9.65 -16.34 -0.67
CA HIS A 306 8.65 -15.38 -1.12
C HIS A 306 7.84 -14.83 0.06
N ALA A 307 7.20 -13.68 -0.11
CA ALA A 307 6.45 -12.99 0.93
C ALA A 307 5.28 -13.80 1.56
N GLY A 308 4.84 -14.89 0.92
CA GLY A 308 3.78 -15.76 1.43
C GLY A 308 4.24 -16.89 2.36
N LEU A 309 5.54 -17.00 2.66
CA LEU A 309 6.05 -17.90 3.70
C LEU A 309 5.82 -17.32 5.09
N SER A 310 5.73 -18.17 6.11
CA SER A 310 5.73 -17.71 7.50
C SER A 310 7.04 -16.98 7.84
N LYS A 311 7.03 -16.14 8.88
CA LYS A 311 8.24 -15.44 9.32
C LYS A 311 9.31 -16.50 9.71
N ASN A 312 8.93 -17.52 10.45
CA ASN A 312 9.82 -18.59 10.87
C ASN A 312 10.48 -19.31 9.67
N ASP A 313 9.71 -19.68 8.63
CA ASP A 313 10.27 -20.32 7.44
C ASP A 313 11.26 -19.41 6.70
N LYS A 314 10.97 -18.11 6.60
CA LYS A 314 11.86 -17.11 5.97
C LYS A 314 13.17 -17.01 6.73
N ASP A 315 13.09 -16.76 8.03
CA ASP A 315 14.26 -16.58 8.91
C ASP A 315 15.20 -17.80 8.86
N LEU A 316 14.63 -19.03 8.92
CA LEU A 316 15.41 -20.26 8.82
C LEU A 316 16.09 -20.43 7.46
N ILE A 317 15.39 -20.16 6.35
CA ILE A 317 15.96 -20.28 5.00
C ILE A 317 17.08 -19.26 4.80
N GLU A 318 16.90 -18.02 5.26
CA GLU A 318 17.91 -16.98 5.20
C GLU A 318 19.15 -17.34 5.99
N GLU A 319 18.97 -17.84 7.22
CA GLU A 319 20.07 -18.31 8.06
C GLU A 319 20.84 -19.48 7.41
N TRP A 320 20.13 -20.50 6.93
CA TRP A 320 20.77 -21.67 6.31
C TRP A 320 21.44 -21.34 4.97
N PHE A 321 20.94 -20.32 4.25
CA PHE A 321 21.62 -19.81 3.07
C PHE A 321 22.92 -19.10 3.46
N ARG A 322 22.90 -18.24 4.49
CA ARG A 322 24.14 -17.60 5.02
C ARG A 322 25.15 -18.63 5.52
N GLN A 323 24.68 -19.74 6.09
CA GLN A 323 25.53 -20.86 6.58
C GLN A 323 26.00 -21.81 5.47
N ASP A 324 25.75 -21.48 4.20
CA ASP A 324 26.13 -22.30 3.02
C ASP A 324 25.49 -23.72 2.98
N ARG A 325 24.42 -23.96 3.74
CA ARG A 325 23.66 -25.21 3.73
C ARG A 325 22.69 -25.34 2.56
N ILE A 326 22.24 -24.21 2.02
CA ILE A 326 21.42 -24.11 0.82
C ILE A 326 22.27 -23.60 -0.32
N LYS A 327 22.30 -24.34 -1.43
CA LYS A 327 23.15 -24.01 -2.59
C LYS A 327 22.43 -23.22 -3.68
N ILE A 328 21.13 -23.45 -3.84
CA ILE A 328 20.31 -22.73 -4.81
C ILE A 328 19.05 -22.20 -4.12
N LEU A 329 18.84 -20.90 -4.19
CA LEU A 329 17.66 -20.23 -3.66
C LEU A 329 16.86 -19.59 -4.80
N PHE A 330 15.60 -20.02 -4.96
CA PHE A 330 14.64 -19.37 -5.89
C PHE A 330 13.83 -18.34 -5.14
N SER A 331 13.82 -17.09 -5.62
CA SER A 331 13.11 -16.02 -4.94
C SER A 331 12.33 -15.12 -5.90
N THR A 332 11.33 -14.43 -5.36
CA THR A 332 10.71 -13.28 -6.01
C THR A 332 11.55 -12.02 -5.77
N SER A 333 11.24 -10.92 -6.50
CA SER A 333 11.93 -9.62 -6.40
C SER A 333 12.00 -9.07 -4.97
N THR A 334 11.06 -9.46 -4.08
CA THR A 334 11.01 -8.98 -2.70
C THR A 334 12.28 -9.24 -1.88
N LEU A 335 13.03 -10.31 -2.20
CA LEU A 335 14.31 -10.61 -1.53
C LEU A 335 15.42 -9.60 -1.91
N ALA A 336 15.35 -9.02 -3.10
CA ALA A 336 16.34 -8.05 -3.55
C ALA A 336 16.32 -6.76 -2.71
N TRP A 337 15.17 -6.41 -2.14
CA TRP A 337 14.91 -5.17 -1.45
C TRP A 337 14.95 -5.24 0.09
N GLY A 338 14.78 -6.43 0.67
CA GLY A 338 14.52 -6.52 2.11
C GLY A 338 15.50 -7.39 2.89
N VAL A 339 16.45 -8.07 2.24
CA VAL A 339 17.37 -8.98 2.94
C VAL A 339 18.75 -8.98 2.29
N ASN A 340 19.80 -8.88 3.10
CA ASN A 340 21.16 -8.95 2.59
C ASN A 340 21.63 -10.42 2.47
N LEU A 341 21.31 -11.05 1.33
CA LEU A 341 21.74 -12.41 0.97
C LEU A 341 22.55 -12.39 -0.33
N PRO A 342 23.86 -12.22 -0.27
CA PRO A 342 24.71 -12.31 -1.46
C PRO A 342 24.93 -13.78 -1.87
N ALA A 343 25.11 -14.01 -3.18
CA ALA A 343 25.43 -15.32 -3.74
C ALA A 343 26.54 -15.19 -4.77
N ARG A 344 27.39 -16.20 -4.97
CA ARG A 344 28.41 -16.17 -6.02
C ARG A 344 27.83 -15.94 -7.41
N CYS A 345 26.68 -16.58 -7.70
CA CYS A 345 25.98 -16.41 -8.97
C CYS A 345 24.53 -15.96 -8.76
N VAL A 346 24.13 -14.91 -9.44
CA VAL A 346 22.76 -14.41 -9.49
C VAL A 346 22.20 -14.54 -10.89
N VAL A 347 21.00 -15.09 -11.01
CA VAL A 347 20.32 -15.23 -12.31
C VAL A 347 18.93 -14.62 -12.22
N ILE A 348 18.64 -13.66 -13.07
CA ILE A 348 17.29 -13.17 -13.30
C ILE A 348 16.69 -14.03 -14.39
N ARG A 349 15.84 -15.00 -14.01
CA ARG A 349 15.20 -15.94 -14.93
C ARG A 349 14.09 -15.28 -15.72
N ASP A 350 13.31 -14.44 -15.09
CA ASP A 350 12.15 -13.77 -15.66
C ASP A 350 12.35 -12.25 -15.58
N THR A 351 12.23 -11.58 -16.72
CA THR A 351 12.32 -10.12 -16.86
C THR A 351 10.96 -9.45 -16.86
N LYS A 352 9.88 -10.23 -16.73
CA LYS A 352 8.51 -9.76 -16.59
C LYS A 352 7.92 -10.32 -15.33
N LEU A 353 7.18 -9.46 -14.63
CA LEU A 353 6.47 -9.77 -13.39
C LEU A 353 4.97 -9.82 -13.66
N HIS A 354 4.25 -10.64 -12.89
CA HIS A 354 2.81 -10.57 -12.87
C HIS A 354 2.36 -9.77 -11.65
N ASP A 355 1.79 -8.59 -11.89
CA ASP A 355 1.12 -7.79 -10.86
C ASP A 355 -0.39 -8.02 -10.96
N PRO A 356 -1.08 -8.32 -9.84
CA PRO A 356 -2.54 -8.53 -9.85
C PRO A 356 -3.35 -7.32 -10.32
N LEU A 357 -2.80 -6.11 -10.17
CA LEU A 357 -3.45 -4.86 -10.54
C LEU A 357 -3.04 -4.34 -11.92
N GLU A 358 -1.81 -4.67 -12.41
CA GLU A 358 -1.27 -4.17 -13.68
C GLU A 358 -1.12 -5.24 -14.76
N GLY A 359 -1.31 -6.51 -14.37
CA GLY A 359 -1.13 -7.63 -15.30
C GLY A 359 0.35 -8.01 -15.47
N GLU A 360 0.80 -8.25 -16.72
CA GLU A 360 2.20 -8.58 -17.00
C GLU A 360 2.97 -7.28 -17.27
N VAL A 361 3.87 -6.92 -16.35
CA VAL A 361 4.71 -5.72 -16.41
C VAL A 361 6.17 -6.08 -16.56
N ASP A 362 6.93 -5.29 -17.30
CA ASP A 362 8.38 -5.41 -17.39
C ASP A 362 9.01 -5.10 -16.02
N MET A 363 10.00 -5.88 -15.63
CA MET A 363 10.80 -5.60 -14.43
C MET A 363 11.52 -4.26 -14.62
N SER A 364 11.51 -3.42 -13.60
CA SER A 364 12.17 -2.13 -13.70
C SER A 364 13.68 -2.33 -13.93
N PRO A 365 14.32 -1.48 -14.76
CA PRO A 365 15.78 -1.54 -14.96
C PRO A 365 16.59 -1.48 -13.67
N LEU A 366 16.12 -0.73 -12.69
CA LEU A 366 16.75 -0.58 -11.39
C LEU A 366 16.62 -1.85 -10.54
N ASP A 367 15.46 -2.53 -10.57
CA ASP A 367 15.30 -3.84 -9.95
C ASP A 367 16.30 -4.85 -10.51
N VAL A 368 16.50 -4.86 -11.84
CA VAL A 368 17.48 -5.72 -12.49
C VAL A 368 18.88 -5.45 -11.95
N LEU A 369 19.30 -4.18 -11.86
CA LEU A 369 20.62 -3.80 -11.36
C LEU A 369 20.77 -4.14 -9.87
N GLN A 370 19.77 -3.92 -9.04
CA GLN A 370 19.78 -4.30 -7.63
C GLN A 370 19.88 -5.81 -7.41
N MET A 371 19.11 -6.60 -8.18
CA MET A 371 19.21 -8.06 -8.11
C MET A 371 20.60 -8.55 -8.48
N LEU A 372 21.17 -8.03 -9.57
CA LEU A 372 22.54 -8.37 -9.98
C LEU A 372 23.58 -7.88 -8.98
N GLY A 373 23.29 -6.81 -8.27
CA GLY A 373 24.12 -6.28 -7.18
C GLY A 373 24.33 -7.28 -6.02
N ARG A 374 23.48 -8.30 -5.90
CA ARG A 374 23.63 -9.40 -4.93
C ARG A 374 24.66 -10.44 -5.35
N ALA A 375 25.27 -10.33 -6.54
CA ALA A 375 26.30 -11.25 -7.02
C ALA A 375 27.66 -10.95 -6.38
N GLY A 376 28.28 -11.98 -5.81
CA GLY A 376 29.54 -11.93 -5.06
C GLY A 376 29.35 -11.86 -3.55
N ARG A 377 29.93 -12.82 -2.81
CA ARG A 377 29.90 -12.85 -1.34
C ARG A 377 31.16 -12.21 -0.78
N PRO A 378 31.08 -11.05 -0.08
CA PRO A 378 32.25 -10.41 0.52
C PRO A 378 33.01 -11.38 1.45
N GLY A 379 34.34 -11.42 1.31
CA GLY A 379 35.20 -12.33 2.09
C GLY A 379 35.27 -13.77 1.64
N TYR A 380 34.48 -14.18 0.63
CA TYR A 380 34.44 -15.55 0.10
C TYR A 380 34.72 -15.63 -1.40
N ASP A 381 34.29 -14.65 -2.19
CA ASP A 381 34.40 -14.62 -3.63
C ASP A 381 35.19 -13.40 -4.09
N ASP A 382 36.10 -13.57 -5.05
CA ASP A 382 36.80 -12.46 -5.71
C ASP A 382 35.92 -11.85 -6.82
N VAL A 383 35.10 -12.69 -7.48
CA VAL A 383 34.23 -12.31 -8.59
C VAL A 383 32.83 -12.89 -8.40
N GLY A 384 31.81 -12.03 -8.44
CA GLY A 384 30.41 -12.39 -8.54
C GLY A 384 29.95 -12.46 -9.98
N TYR A 385 28.98 -13.32 -10.27
CA TYR A 385 28.45 -13.55 -11.61
C TYR A 385 26.96 -13.20 -11.69
N GLY A 386 26.59 -12.32 -12.59
CA GLY A 386 25.21 -11.82 -12.76
C GLY A 386 24.66 -12.09 -14.16
N TRP A 387 23.55 -12.80 -14.28
CA TRP A 387 22.98 -13.14 -15.58
C TRP A 387 21.52 -12.73 -15.71
N VAL A 388 21.20 -12.02 -16.81
CA VAL A 388 19.81 -11.76 -17.21
C VAL A 388 19.43 -12.75 -18.28
N VAL A 389 18.40 -13.58 -18.04
CA VAL A 389 17.85 -14.51 -19.04
C VAL A 389 16.62 -13.87 -19.67
N CYS A 390 16.71 -13.50 -20.94
CA CYS A 390 15.63 -12.80 -21.63
C CYS A 390 15.39 -13.33 -23.04
N ASP A 391 14.34 -12.82 -23.68
CA ASP A 391 14.12 -13.01 -25.12
C ASP A 391 15.25 -12.40 -25.93
N ARG A 392 15.41 -12.89 -27.18
CA ARG A 392 16.40 -12.36 -28.12
C ARG A 392 16.08 -10.91 -28.51
N SER A 393 14.79 -10.54 -28.58
CA SER A 393 14.33 -9.18 -28.84
C SER A 393 14.76 -8.18 -27.75
N ASP A 394 14.81 -8.62 -26.50
CA ASP A 394 15.11 -7.77 -25.36
C ASP A 394 16.60 -7.73 -24.99
N ALA A 395 17.42 -8.60 -25.64
CA ALA A 395 18.82 -8.77 -25.30
C ALA A 395 19.63 -7.47 -25.39
N ASP A 396 19.38 -6.63 -26.41
CA ASP A 396 20.12 -5.38 -26.60
C ASP A 396 19.68 -4.31 -25.59
N LYS A 397 18.42 -4.31 -25.17
CA LYS A 397 17.90 -3.48 -24.06
C LYS A 397 18.70 -3.75 -22.77
N TYR A 398 18.81 -5.01 -22.37
CA TYR A 398 19.53 -5.37 -21.13
C TYR A 398 21.05 -5.23 -21.25
N ARG A 399 21.65 -5.47 -22.43
CA ARG A 399 23.08 -5.20 -22.63
C ARG A 399 23.40 -3.71 -22.50
N ARG A 400 22.52 -2.84 -23.00
CA ARG A 400 22.68 -1.38 -22.84
C ARG A 400 22.56 -1.00 -21.37
N LEU A 401 21.52 -1.51 -20.70
CA LEU A 401 21.31 -1.27 -19.27
C LEU A 401 22.54 -1.63 -18.42
N LEU A 402 23.12 -2.82 -18.65
CA LEU A 402 24.29 -3.28 -17.88
C LEU A 402 25.56 -2.47 -18.16
N ARG A 403 25.67 -1.82 -19.31
CA ARG A 403 26.85 -1.04 -19.70
C ARG A 403 26.74 0.44 -19.33
N GLU A 404 25.56 1.01 -19.47
CA GLU A 404 25.34 2.46 -19.40
C GLU A 404 24.57 2.86 -18.14
N GLY A 405 23.97 1.89 -17.41
CA GLY A 405 23.02 2.17 -16.36
C GLY A 405 21.70 2.71 -16.90
N LYS A 406 20.91 3.31 -16.04
CA LYS A 406 19.67 4.03 -16.39
C LYS A 406 19.63 5.36 -15.64
N GLU A 407 19.38 6.44 -16.37
CA GLU A 407 19.06 7.73 -15.73
C GLU A 407 17.73 7.63 -14.98
N ILE A 408 17.68 8.30 -13.87
CA ILE A 408 16.46 8.45 -13.06
C ILE A 408 15.60 9.54 -13.70
N GLU A 409 14.35 9.22 -13.95
CA GLU A 409 13.35 10.15 -14.49
C GLU A 409 12.25 10.42 -13.45
N SER A 410 11.71 11.64 -13.44
CA SER A 410 10.53 11.95 -12.65
C SER A 410 9.28 11.25 -13.21
N ARG A 411 8.41 10.84 -12.32
CA ARG A 411 7.09 10.24 -12.64
C ARG A 411 5.92 11.17 -12.26
N LEU A 412 6.23 12.41 -11.90
CA LEU A 412 5.22 13.38 -11.49
C LEU A 412 4.29 13.79 -12.65
N ALA A 413 4.86 13.99 -13.84
CA ALA A 413 4.08 14.22 -15.06
C ALA A 413 4.62 13.34 -16.19
N GLY A 414 3.76 12.90 -17.09
CA GLY A 414 4.17 12.11 -18.24
C GLY A 414 5.19 12.86 -19.10
N VAL A 415 6.23 12.15 -19.56
CA VAL A 415 7.12 12.68 -20.60
C VAL A 415 6.34 12.67 -21.92
N PRO A 416 6.24 13.79 -22.67
CA PRO A 416 5.59 13.81 -23.96
C PRO A 416 6.27 12.83 -24.92
N ASP A 417 5.57 11.77 -25.32
CA ASP A 417 6.15 10.66 -26.08
C ASP A 417 6.39 11.06 -27.55
N SER A 418 7.62 11.00 -27.98
CA SER A 418 8.02 11.29 -29.36
C SER A 418 7.92 10.10 -30.31
N SER A 419 7.60 8.89 -29.86
CA SER A 419 7.41 7.72 -30.76
C SER A 419 7.01 6.44 -30.01
N ASP A 420 5.78 6.04 -29.96
CA ASP A 420 5.27 4.72 -30.34
C ASP A 420 3.88 4.41 -29.76
N SER A 421 2.99 4.01 -30.69
CA SER A 421 1.81 3.14 -30.54
C SER A 421 0.90 3.18 -29.31
N GLY A 422 -0.24 3.80 -29.46
CA GLY A 422 -1.63 3.47 -29.06
C GLY A 422 -2.00 2.81 -27.71
N ALA A 423 -1.09 2.12 -27.04
CA ALA A 423 -1.35 1.45 -25.76
C ALA A 423 -0.75 2.20 -24.55
N ARG A 424 0.22 3.10 -24.78
CA ARG A 424 0.86 3.90 -23.72
C ARG A 424 0.23 5.27 -23.47
N GLN A 425 -0.70 5.68 -24.32
CA GLN A 425 -1.37 6.98 -24.22
C GLN A 425 -2.25 7.15 -22.98
N ARG A 426 -2.55 6.04 -22.23
CA ARG A 426 -3.31 6.09 -20.99
C ARG A 426 -2.45 6.30 -19.73
N ASN A 427 -1.13 6.11 -19.82
CA ASN A 427 -0.18 6.35 -18.72
C ASN A 427 0.70 7.60 -18.95
N SER A 428 0.44 8.38 -20.03
CA SER A 428 1.23 9.56 -20.38
C SER A 428 0.88 10.82 -19.57
N ASP A 429 -0.24 10.81 -18.85
CA ASP A 429 -0.69 12.02 -18.13
C ASP A 429 -0.11 12.12 -16.70
N GLY A 430 0.69 11.15 -16.22
CA GLY A 430 1.31 11.19 -14.90
C GLY A 430 0.26 11.35 -13.77
N ASP A 431 0.73 11.56 -12.55
CA ASP A 431 -0.13 11.85 -11.41
C ASP A 431 -0.21 13.38 -11.11
N LEU A 432 0.19 14.24 -12.07
CA LEU A 432 0.33 15.68 -11.87
C LEU A 432 -0.99 16.33 -11.43
N ASP A 433 -2.10 15.98 -12.07
CA ASP A 433 -3.43 16.48 -11.75
C ASP A 433 -3.86 16.13 -10.31
N ALA A 434 -3.62 14.87 -9.89
CA ALA A 434 -3.92 14.42 -8.54
C ALA A 434 -3.04 15.12 -7.48
N HIS A 435 -1.76 15.36 -7.80
CA HIS A 435 -0.84 16.09 -6.90
C HIS A 435 -1.16 17.58 -6.86
N LEU A 436 -1.49 18.21 -7.99
CA LEU A 436 -1.97 19.62 -8.03
C LEU A 436 -3.24 19.79 -7.20
N ASN A 437 -4.23 18.90 -7.39
CA ASN A 437 -5.44 18.93 -6.57
C ASN A 437 -5.11 18.77 -5.07
N ALA A 438 -4.13 17.93 -4.73
CA ALA A 438 -3.74 17.74 -3.34
C ALA A 438 -3.07 18.98 -2.73
N GLU A 439 -2.19 19.65 -3.48
CA GLU A 439 -1.53 20.89 -3.02
C GLU A 439 -2.53 22.05 -2.89
N ILE A 440 -3.50 22.16 -3.82
CA ILE A 440 -4.59 23.13 -3.72
C ILE A 440 -5.48 22.81 -2.49
N ALA A 441 -5.81 21.52 -2.29
CA ALA A 441 -6.63 21.08 -1.14
C ALA A 441 -5.96 21.37 0.22
N MET A 442 -4.64 21.44 0.27
CA MET A 442 -3.88 21.85 1.46
C MET A 442 -3.69 23.37 1.59
N GLY A 443 -4.10 24.15 0.59
CA GLY A 443 -3.89 25.60 0.54
C GLY A 443 -2.44 26.00 0.25
N THR A 444 -1.60 25.08 -0.17
CA THR A 444 -0.20 25.35 -0.58
C THR A 444 -0.15 26.12 -1.88
N ILE A 445 -1.09 25.85 -2.79
CA ILE A 445 -1.27 26.49 -4.09
C ILE A 445 -2.58 27.25 -4.04
N GLN A 446 -2.52 28.55 -4.33
CA GLN A 446 -3.66 29.45 -4.36
C GLN A 446 -3.87 30.12 -5.72
N ASP A 447 -2.87 30.09 -6.61
CA ASP A 447 -2.94 30.60 -7.98
C ASP A 447 -1.94 29.89 -8.92
N LEU A 448 -1.88 30.30 -10.19
CA LEU A 448 -0.98 29.71 -11.19
C LEU A 448 0.51 30.01 -10.90
N ASP A 449 0.83 31.12 -10.27
CA ASP A 449 2.22 31.46 -9.95
C ASP A 449 2.72 30.56 -8.81
N ASP A 450 1.89 30.27 -7.80
CA ASP A 450 2.17 29.27 -6.76
C ASP A 450 2.41 27.86 -7.32
N VAL A 451 1.66 27.47 -8.40
CA VAL A 451 1.91 26.20 -9.08
C VAL A 451 3.31 26.14 -9.65
N MET A 452 3.75 27.23 -10.30
CA MET A 452 5.10 27.28 -10.88
C MET A 452 6.18 27.27 -9.79
N GLU A 453 6.00 28.01 -8.70
CA GLU A 453 6.90 27.97 -7.55
C GLU A 453 6.96 26.57 -6.91
N TRP A 454 5.82 25.89 -6.81
CA TRP A 454 5.80 24.50 -6.32
C TRP A 454 6.54 23.55 -7.25
N LEU A 455 6.33 23.66 -8.58
CA LEU A 455 7.02 22.82 -9.55
C LEU A 455 8.54 23.02 -9.50
N GLU A 456 9.02 24.24 -9.29
CA GLU A 456 10.46 24.56 -9.17
C GLU A 456 11.13 23.76 -8.01
N THR A 457 10.37 23.33 -7.00
CA THR A 457 10.87 22.48 -5.91
C THR A 457 10.92 21.00 -6.26
N THR A 458 10.47 20.58 -7.44
CA THR A 458 10.35 19.17 -7.82
C THR A 458 11.54 18.67 -8.65
N PHE A 459 11.78 17.37 -8.59
CA PHE A 459 12.75 16.71 -9.48
C PHE A 459 12.33 16.79 -10.95
N TYR A 460 11.02 16.77 -11.21
CA TYR A 460 10.47 16.97 -12.55
C TYR A 460 10.97 18.27 -13.20
N TYR A 461 10.98 19.37 -12.45
CA TYR A 461 11.44 20.65 -12.99
C TYR A 461 12.93 20.63 -13.31
N VAL A 462 13.76 20.03 -12.47
CA VAL A 462 15.21 19.86 -12.72
C VAL A 462 15.43 19.04 -14.00
N ARG A 463 14.71 17.92 -14.15
CA ARG A 463 14.79 17.10 -15.36
C ARG A 463 14.32 17.86 -16.60
N ALA A 464 13.24 18.64 -16.48
CA ALA A 464 12.73 19.46 -17.57
C ALA A 464 13.72 20.54 -18.02
N GLN A 465 14.49 21.12 -17.08
CA GLN A 465 15.58 22.05 -17.39
C GLN A 465 16.77 21.34 -18.04
N SER A 466 17.15 20.15 -17.55
CA SER A 466 18.28 19.36 -18.09
C SER A 466 17.96 18.85 -19.51
N LYS A 467 16.70 18.53 -19.82
CA LYS A 467 16.23 17.95 -21.08
C LYS A 467 15.07 18.73 -21.68
N PRO A 468 15.25 20.02 -22.00
CA PRO A 468 14.14 20.90 -22.35
C PRO A 468 13.33 20.44 -23.57
N ALA A 469 13.96 19.77 -24.54
CA ALA A 469 13.27 19.27 -25.71
C ALA A 469 12.43 18.01 -25.43
N GLU A 470 12.85 17.15 -24.50
CA GLU A 470 12.14 15.93 -24.15
C GLU A 470 10.92 16.24 -23.26
N TYR A 471 11.06 17.23 -22.36
CA TYR A 471 10.03 17.63 -21.41
C TYR A 471 9.15 18.78 -21.89
N ASP A 472 9.37 19.30 -23.11
CA ASP A 472 8.65 20.46 -23.64
C ASP A 472 8.64 21.65 -22.65
N PHE A 473 9.84 21.98 -22.15
CA PHE A 473 10.02 22.95 -21.07
C PHE A 473 9.53 24.35 -21.43
N GLU A 474 9.67 24.76 -22.72
CA GLU A 474 9.20 26.07 -23.20
C GLU A 474 7.70 26.25 -23.03
N ASN A 475 6.92 25.18 -23.11
CA ASN A 475 5.46 25.18 -22.97
C ASN A 475 4.97 24.71 -21.57
N LEU A 476 5.89 24.51 -20.62
CA LEU A 476 5.54 23.94 -19.30
C LEU A 476 4.42 24.76 -18.61
N ARG A 477 4.52 26.09 -18.61
CA ARG A 477 3.50 26.96 -17.97
C ARG A 477 2.12 26.82 -18.62
N ASP A 478 2.05 26.68 -19.93
CA ASP A 478 0.78 26.51 -20.65
C ASP A 478 0.19 25.11 -20.42
N ARG A 479 1.03 24.08 -20.32
CA ARG A 479 0.60 22.73 -19.94
C ARG A 479 0.01 22.71 -18.54
N VAL A 480 0.68 23.30 -17.56
CA VAL A 480 0.20 23.40 -16.18
C VAL A 480 -1.11 24.16 -16.08
N ARG A 481 -1.22 25.26 -16.86
CA ARG A 481 -2.50 26.01 -16.94
C ARG A 481 -3.63 25.11 -17.46
N THR A 482 -3.35 24.31 -18.50
CA THR A 482 -4.33 23.39 -19.07
C THR A 482 -4.76 22.33 -18.05
N GLU A 483 -3.84 21.80 -17.24
CA GLU A 483 -4.18 20.85 -16.16
C GLU A 483 -5.04 21.51 -15.08
N LEU A 484 -4.72 22.76 -14.70
CA LEU A 484 -5.52 23.52 -13.75
C LEU A 484 -6.94 23.79 -14.29
N GLU A 485 -7.07 24.19 -15.56
CA GLU A 485 -8.35 24.36 -16.22
C GLU A 485 -9.15 23.04 -16.26
N ARG A 486 -8.50 21.89 -16.47
CA ARG A 486 -9.15 20.57 -16.39
C ARG A 486 -9.68 20.28 -14.99
N LEU A 487 -8.92 20.59 -13.93
CA LEU A 487 -9.39 20.41 -12.55
C LEU A 487 -10.63 21.26 -12.25
N VAL A 488 -10.66 22.47 -12.80
CA VAL A 488 -11.83 23.37 -12.69
C VAL A 488 -13.03 22.84 -13.48
N ASP A 489 -12.83 22.45 -14.73
CA ASP A 489 -13.89 21.89 -15.60
C ASP A 489 -14.51 20.61 -15.04
N ARG A 490 -13.71 19.80 -14.35
CA ARG A 490 -14.12 18.54 -13.70
C ARG A 490 -14.69 18.77 -12.29
N GLY A 491 -14.69 20.01 -11.78
CA GLY A 491 -15.26 20.36 -10.49
C GLY A 491 -14.45 20.00 -9.26
N PHE A 492 -13.16 19.68 -9.41
CA PHE A 492 -12.25 19.43 -8.27
C PHE A 492 -11.77 20.73 -7.62
N VAL A 493 -11.64 21.76 -8.43
CA VAL A 493 -11.18 23.10 -8.05
C VAL A 493 -12.21 24.11 -8.52
N GLU A 494 -12.39 25.16 -7.76
CA GLU A 494 -13.14 26.35 -8.18
C GLU A 494 -12.22 27.58 -8.21
N THR A 495 -12.58 28.56 -9.03
CA THR A 495 -11.84 29.81 -9.17
C THR A 495 -12.62 30.97 -8.64
N ASP A 496 -11.97 31.88 -7.93
CA ASP A 496 -12.54 33.13 -7.45
C ASP A 496 -12.49 34.24 -8.52
N ALA A 497 -13.03 35.40 -8.19
CA ALA A 497 -13.04 36.58 -9.07
C ALA A 497 -11.64 37.14 -9.38
N ASN A 498 -10.62 36.76 -8.62
CA ASN A 498 -9.22 37.21 -8.77
C ASN A 498 -8.34 36.12 -9.44
N LEU A 499 -8.94 35.05 -9.96
CA LEU A 499 -8.25 33.86 -10.50
C LEU A 499 -7.49 33.04 -9.44
N GLY A 500 -7.82 33.22 -8.16
CA GLY A 500 -7.41 32.33 -7.09
C GLY A 500 -8.09 30.98 -7.24
N VAL A 501 -7.44 29.90 -6.76
CA VAL A 501 -7.94 28.52 -6.85
C VAL A 501 -8.17 27.96 -5.45
N GLU A 502 -9.29 27.25 -5.29
CA GLU A 502 -9.65 26.57 -4.04
C GLU A 502 -10.24 25.17 -4.34
N ALA A 503 -9.93 24.21 -3.53
CA ALA A 503 -10.45 22.86 -3.71
C ALA A 503 -11.91 22.76 -3.27
N THR A 504 -12.75 22.18 -4.12
CA THR A 504 -14.15 21.87 -3.81
C THR A 504 -14.25 20.70 -2.80
N GLY A 505 -15.46 20.39 -2.34
CA GLY A 505 -15.69 19.18 -1.55
C GLY A 505 -15.24 17.90 -2.25
N LEU A 506 -15.38 17.82 -3.59
CA LEU A 506 -14.90 16.73 -4.41
C LEU A 506 -13.35 16.65 -4.41
N GLY A 507 -12.69 17.79 -4.64
CA GLY A 507 -11.23 17.89 -4.62
C GLY A 507 -10.63 17.55 -3.26
N LEU A 508 -11.23 18.02 -2.17
CA LEU A 508 -10.80 17.71 -0.80
C LEU A 508 -10.87 16.21 -0.50
N LEU A 509 -11.97 15.52 -0.90
CA LEU A 509 -12.11 14.09 -0.66
C LEU A 509 -11.18 13.26 -1.55
N ALA A 510 -11.01 13.64 -2.83
CA ALA A 510 -10.05 12.99 -3.72
C ALA A 510 -8.64 13.02 -3.14
N SER A 511 -8.21 14.18 -2.64
CA SER A 511 -6.91 14.38 -1.96
C SER A 511 -6.82 13.57 -0.66
N LYS A 512 -7.84 13.64 0.21
CA LYS A 512 -7.88 12.97 1.51
C LYS A 512 -7.71 11.44 1.40
N PHE A 513 -8.32 10.84 0.37
CA PHE A 513 -8.36 9.40 0.17
C PHE A 513 -7.38 8.89 -0.90
N TYR A 514 -6.54 9.76 -1.47
CA TYR A 514 -5.55 9.39 -2.50
C TYR A 514 -6.18 8.70 -3.71
N LEU A 515 -7.31 9.24 -4.19
CA LEU A 515 -8.01 8.68 -5.32
C LEU A 515 -7.49 9.26 -6.63
N ARG A 516 -7.53 8.43 -7.67
CA ARG A 516 -7.49 8.93 -9.04
C ARG A 516 -8.74 9.76 -9.31
N LEU A 517 -8.62 10.81 -10.10
CA LEU A 517 -9.71 11.77 -10.29
C LEU A 517 -10.96 11.10 -10.91
N GLU A 518 -10.80 10.16 -11.84
CA GLU A 518 -11.90 9.41 -12.45
C GLU A 518 -12.65 8.54 -11.42
N THR A 519 -11.94 7.99 -10.45
CA THR A 519 -12.57 7.24 -9.36
C THR A 519 -13.35 8.17 -8.43
N ALA A 520 -12.79 9.34 -8.13
CA ALA A 520 -13.47 10.35 -7.31
C ALA A 520 -14.75 10.87 -7.97
N GLU A 521 -14.73 11.15 -9.30
CA GLU A 521 -15.93 11.51 -10.06
C GLU A 521 -17.00 10.40 -10.00
N ARG A 522 -16.60 9.15 -10.24
CA ARG A 522 -17.50 7.99 -10.16
C ARG A 522 -18.14 7.84 -8.78
N PHE A 523 -17.39 8.09 -7.72
CA PHE A 523 -17.90 8.05 -6.36
C PHE A 523 -18.85 9.20 -6.06
N HIS A 524 -18.53 10.38 -6.55
CA HIS A 524 -19.41 11.53 -6.47
C HIS A 524 -20.72 11.30 -7.26
N ASP A 525 -20.63 10.80 -8.49
CA ASP A 525 -21.80 10.47 -9.32
C ASP A 525 -22.70 9.43 -8.65
N LEU A 526 -22.15 8.46 -7.94
CA LEU A 526 -22.92 7.51 -7.16
C LEU A 526 -23.58 8.19 -5.95
N ALA A 527 -22.84 9.05 -5.24
CA ALA A 527 -23.32 9.71 -4.02
C ALA A 527 -24.49 10.68 -4.24
N VAL A 528 -24.64 11.21 -5.45
CA VAL A 528 -25.75 12.12 -5.79
C VAL A 528 -26.96 11.41 -6.40
N ARG A 529 -27.02 10.06 -6.41
CA ARG A 529 -28.17 9.31 -6.92
C ARG A 529 -29.29 9.22 -5.88
N ASP A 530 -30.53 9.15 -6.34
CA ASP A 530 -31.71 9.06 -5.47
C ASP A 530 -31.79 7.77 -4.64
N SER A 531 -31.09 6.70 -5.05
CA SER A 531 -31.04 5.45 -4.29
C SER A 531 -29.71 4.73 -4.50
N ILE A 532 -29.13 4.26 -3.41
CA ILE A 532 -27.86 3.57 -3.40
C ILE A 532 -28.07 2.14 -2.87
N THR A 533 -27.53 1.16 -3.58
CA THR A 533 -27.62 -0.25 -3.22
C THR A 533 -26.25 -0.86 -3.00
N THR A 534 -26.20 -2.01 -2.29
CA THR A 534 -24.97 -2.79 -2.13
C THR A 534 -24.31 -3.10 -3.48
N ASP A 535 -25.11 -3.46 -4.50
CA ASP A 535 -24.59 -3.77 -5.83
C ASP A 535 -24.00 -2.52 -6.50
N ALA A 536 -24.65 -1.36 -6.39
CA ALA A 536 -24.13 -0.11 -6.93
C ALA A 536 -22.78 0.30 -6.28
N ILE A 537 -22.63 0.10 -4.96
CA ILE A 537 -21.38 0.31 -4.23
C ILE A 537 -20.29 -0.65 -4.76
N LEU A 538 -20.59 -1.93 -4.87
CA LEU A 538 -19.64 -2.94 -5.34
C LEU A 538 -19.20 -2.69 -6.79
N GLU A 539 -20.14 -2.31 -7.67
CA GLU A 539 -19.89 -2.01 -9.07
C GLU A 539 -19.04 -0.71 -9.23
N ALA A 540 -19.35 0.32 -8.46
CA ALA A 540 -18.56 1.56 -8.46
C ALA A 540 -17.10 1.30 -8.04
N VAL A 541 -16.92 0.50 -6.98
CA VAL A 541 -15.57 0.11 -6.51
C VAL A 541 -14.88 -0.82 -7.52
N ALA A 542 -15.57 -1.82 -8.06
CA ALA A 542 -15.00 -2.75 -9.03
C ALA A 542 -14.57 -2.07 -10.35
N SER A 543 -15.23 -0.95 -10.68
CA SER A 543 -14.95 -0.14 -11.87
C SER A 543 -14.04 1.06 -11.58
N ALA A 544 -13.45 1.13 -10.39
CA ALA A 544 -12.49 2.19 -10.06
C ALA A 544 -11.24 2.09 -10.95
N THR A 545 -10.70 3.23 -11.35
CA THR A 545 -9.54 3.33 -12.25
C THR A 545 -8.29 2.66 -11.66
N GLU A 546 -8.23 2.53 -10.33
CA GLU A 546 -7.22 1.76 -9.61
C GLU A 546 -7.18 0.28 -10.01
N PHE A 547 -8.24 -0.24 -10.64
CA PHE A 547 -8.35 -1.62 -11.13
C PHE A 547 -8.34 -1.75 -12.66
N ASP A 548 -8.10 -0.68 -13.43
CA ASP A 548 -8.16 -0.69 -14.90
C ASP A 548 -7.27 -1.74 -15.55
N SER A 549 -6.13 -2.06 -14.96
CA SER A 549 -5.19 -3.05 -15.48
C SER A 549 -5.48 -4.48 -15.00
N VAL A 550 -6.47 -4.68 -14.13
CA VAL A 550 -6.88 -6.02 -13.71
C VAL A 550 -7.48 -6.79 -14.89
N SER A 551 -6.98 -7.97 -15.14
CA SER A 551 -7.47 -8.84 -16.20
C SER A 551 -7.86 -10.22 -15.69
N ALA A 552 -8.88 -10.83 -16.28
CA ALA A 552 -9.27 -12.21 -15.98
C ALA A 552 -8.58 -13.18 -16.94
N ARG A 553 -7.77 -14.09 -16.40
CA ARG A 553 -7.15 -15.19 -17.15
C ARG A 553 -8.23 -16.12 -17.68
N GLN A 554 -7.96 -16.86 -18.76
CA GLN A 554 -8.94 -17.80 -19.32
C GLN A 554 -9.40 -18.85 -18.29
N SER A 555 -8.49 -19.32 -17.42
CA SER A 555 -8.80 -20.29 -16.35
C SER A 555 -9.64 -19.71 -15.20
N GLU A 556 -9.74 -18.39 -15.08
CA GLU A 556 -10.48 -17.71 -14.02
C GLU A 556 -11.92 -17.35 -14.46
N ARG A 557 -12.15 -17.26 -15.78
CA ARG A 557 -13.43 -16.79 -16.34
C ARG A 557 -14.62 -17.62 -15.90
N ASP A 558 -14.48 -18.95 -15.88
CA ASP A 558 -15.54 -19.84 -15.44
C ASP A 558 -15.88 -19.65 -13.95
N ALA A 559 -14.86 -19.43 -13.10
CA ALA A 559 -15.05 -19.15 -11.69
C ALA A 559 -15.70 -17.78 -11.46
N VAL A 560 -15.29 -16.73 -12.23
CA VAL A 560 -15.94 -15.40 -12.22
C VAL A 560 -17.42 -15.51 -12.59
N GLU A 561 -17.75 -16.18 -13.69
CA GLU A 561 -19.13 -16.35 -14.13
C GLU A 561 -19.95 -17.18 -13.12
N ALA A 562 -19.37 -18.21 -12.49
CA ALA A 562 -20.05 -18.99 -11.47
C ALA A 562 -20.44 -18.15 -10.24
N VAL A 563 -19.59 -17.22 -9.82
CA VAL A 563 -19.89 -16.29 -8.71
C VAL A 563 -20.96 -15.26 -9.11
N LEU A 564 -20.91 -14.76 -10.35
CA LEU A 564 -21.78 -13.69 -10.83
C LEU A 564 -23.10 -14.20 -11.46
N SER A 565 -23.23 -15.51 -11.76
CA SER A 565 -24.34 -16.10 -12.52
C SER A 565 -25.72 -15.91 -11.90
N SER A 566 -25.81 -15.64 -10.61
CA SER A 566 -27.07 -15.43 -9.89
C SER A 566 -27.52 -13.96 -9.84
N GLN A 567 -26.76 -13.03 -10.44
CA GLN A 567 -26.96 -11.59 -10.26
C GLN A 567 -26.67 -10.83 -11.55
N ASN A 568 -27.36 -9.71 -11.74
CA ASN A 568 -27.17 -8.83 -12.87
C ASN A 568 -25.82 -8.10 -12.72
N ALA A 569 -24.77 -8.61 -13.35
CA ALA A 569 -23.44 -8.01 -13.28
C ALA A 569 -23.24 -6.85 -14.27
N GLY A 570 -24.32 -6.36 -14.88
CA GLY A 570 -24.28 -5.27 -15.85
C GLY A 570 -23.41 -5.56 -17.09
N ASP A 571 -23.13 -4.53 -17.87
CA ASP A 571 -22.21 -4.56 -19.04
C ASP A 571 -20.76 -4.30 -18.63
N LEU A 572 -20.31 -4.86 -17.50
CA LEU A 572 -18.92 -4.68 -17.03
C LEU A 572 -17.92 -5.47 -17.87
N ASP A 573 -16.76 -4.88 -18.14
CA ASP A 573 -15.64 -5.54 -18.78
C ASP A 573 -15.03 -6.66 -17.92
N HIS A 574 -14.18 -7.51 -18.48
CA HIS A 574 -13.62 -8.69 -17.83
C HIS A 574 -12.83 -8.37 -16.54
N GLY A 575 -12.12 -7.24 -16.49
CA GLY A 575 -11.37 -6.82 -15.32
C GLY A 575 -12.28 -6.47 -14.13
N PRO A 576 -13.17 -5.48 -14.26
CA PRO A 576 -14.18 -5.14 -13.26
C PRO A 576 -15.03 -6.33 -12.83
N ARG A 577 -15.41 -7.25 -13.75
CA ARG A 577 -16.12 -8.49 -13.39
C ARG A 577 -15.31 -9.38 -12.46
N LYS A 578 -14.00 -9.53 -12.69
CA LYS A 578 -13.12 -10.29 -11.78
C LYS A 578 -13.06 -9.64 -10.40
N VAL A 579 -12.89 -8.33 -10.33
CA VAL A 579 -12.89 -7.59 -9.06
C VAL A 579 -14.22 -7.79 -8.34
N LEU A 580 -15.33 -7.58 -9.01
CA LEU A 580 -16.68 -7.76 -8.46
C LEU A 580 -16.90 -9.19 -7.93
N ALA A 581 -16.47 -10.23 -8.67
CA ALA A 581 -16.55 -11.61 -8.21
C ALA A 581 -15.72 -11.86 -6.94
N ILE A 582 -14.52 -11.29 -6.86
CA ILE A 582 -13.68 -11.37 -5.65
C ILE A 582 -14.36 -10.69 -4.47
N LEU A 583 -14.91 -9.49 -4.63
CA LEU A 583 -15.60 -8.76 -3.57
C LEU A 583 -16.81 -9.54 -3.05
N ARG A 584 -17.69 -10.02 -3.94
CA ARG A 584 -18.87 -10.81 -3.58
C ARG A 584 -18.51 -12.11 -2.87
N SER A 585 -17.51 -12.83 -3.39
CA SER A 585 -17.03 -14.06 -2.75
C SER A 585 -16.36 -13.80 -1.40
N SER A 586 -15.71 -12.64 -1.23
CA SER A 586 -15.13 -12.21 0.05
C SER A 586 -16.21 -11.95 1.10
N MET A 587 -17.33 -11.33 0.74
CA MET A 587 -18.48 -11.09 1.64
C MET A 587 -19.14 -12.39 2.17
N THR A 588 -18.92 -13.52 1.51
CA THR A 588 -19.43 -14.83 1.93
C THR A 588 -18.34 -15.74 2.50
N GLY A 589 -17.11 -15.26 2.57
CA GLY A 589 -15.96 -16.03 3.05
C GLY A 589 -15.55 -17.22 2.15
N SER A 590 -16.03 -17.29 0.89
CA SER A 590 -15.92 -18.46 0.01
C SER A 590 -15.26 -18.15 -1.34
N THR A 591 -14.06 -17.53 -1.33
CA THR A 591 -13.34 -17.21 -2.58
C THR A 591 -12.90 -18.47 -3.31
N PRO A 592 -13.27 -18.65 -4.61
CA PRO A 592 -12.85 -19.76 -5.47
C PRO A 592 -11.32 -19.91 -5.51
N ALA A 593 -10.86 -21.17 -5.63
CA ALA A 593 -9.43 -21.48 -5.62
C ALA A 593 -8.66 -20.77 -6.76
N GLU A 594 -9.29 -20.64 -7.91
CA GLU A 594 -8.76 -20.00 -9.12
C GLU A 594 -8.48 -18.50 -8.92
N LEU A 595 -9.27 -17.83 -8.06
CA LEU A 595 -9.16 -16.39 -7.80
C LEU A 595 -8.27 -16.05 -6.59
N ARG A 596 -7.89 -17.03 -5.77
CA ARG A 596 -7.17 -16.81 -4.49
C ARG A 596 -5.83 -16.12 -4.65
N SER A 597 -5.12 -16.33 -5.78
CA SER A 597 -3.80 -15.72 -6.00
C SER A 597 -3.84 -14.19 -5.94
N ASP A 598 -4.89 -13.60 -6.48
CA ASP A 598 -5.02 -12.15 -6.65
C ASP A 598 -6.00 -11.55 -5.62
N ALA A 599 -6.84 -12.39 -5.02
CA ALA A 599 -7.93 -11.96 -4.14
C ALA A 599 -7.47 -11.12 -2.95
N TRP A 600 -6.33 -11.43 -2.34
CA TRP A 600 -5.86 -10.67 -1.19
C TRP A 600 -5.49 -9.22 -1.56
N VAL A 601 -4.75 -9.04 -2.66
CA VAL A 601 -4.32 -7.70 -3.13
C VAL A 601 -5.53 -6.89 -3.57
N ILE A 602 -6.41 -7.48 -4.38
CA ILE A 602 -7.63 -6.83 -4.86
C ILE A 602 -8.53 -6.43 -3.69
N ARG A 603 -8.75 -7.34 -2.72
CA ARG A 603 -9.56 -7.07 -1.54
C ARG A 603 -9.02 -5.92 -0.68
N GLN A 604 -7.70 -5.87 -0.45
CA GLN A 604 -7.09 -4.79 0.35
C GLN A 604 -7.26 -3.42 -0.33
N ASN A 605 -7.05 -3.35 -1.64
CA ASN A 605 -7.28 -2.11 -2.39
C ASN A 605 -8.77 -1.73 -2.40
N ALA A 606 -9.66 -2.70 -2.58
CA ALA A 606 -11.10 -2.45 -2.56
C ALA A 606 -11.60 -1.96 -1.20
N LEU A 607 -11.11 -2.49 -0.08
CA LEU A 607 -11.45 -1.99 1.26
C LEU A 607 -11.08 -0.50 1.42
N ARG A 608 -9.90 -0.10 0.94
CA ARG A 608 -9.50 1.31 0.91
C ARG A 608 -10.48 2.16 0.09
N LEU A 609 -10.90 1.64 -1.07
CA LEU A 609 -11.83 2.35 -1.96
C LEU A 609 -13.26 2.40 -1.40
N VAL A 610 -13.75 1.35 -0.73
CA VAL A 610 -15.06 1.37 -0.05
C VAL A 610 -15.03 2.38 1.11
N SER A 611 -13.94 2.42 1.87
CA SER A 611 -13.77 3.42 2.94
C SER A 611 -13.74 4.86 2.38
N ALA A 612 -13.11 5.06 1.22
CA ALA A 612 -13.15 6.35 0.52
C ALA A 612 -14.58 6.69 0.06
N LEU A 613 -15.26 5.75 -0.62
CA LEU A 613 -16.64 5.93 -1.07
C LEU A 613 -17.58 6.27 0.09
N ARG A 614 -17.41 5.64 1.26
CA ARG A 614 -18.16 5.99 2.48
C ARG A 614 -17.98 7.49 2.82
N GLY A 615 -16.76 8.03 2.69
CA GLY A 615 -16.51 9.47 2.90
C GLY A 615 -17.24 10.38 1.90
N PHE A 616 -17.42 9.91 0.64
CA PHE A 616 -18.25 10.63 -0.35
C PHE A 616 -19.72 10.55 0.01
N LEU A 617 -20.23 9.40 0.42
CA LEU A 617 -21.61 9.22 0.84
C LEU A 617 -21.94 10.03 2.10
N ASP A 618 -21.03 10.08 3.06
CA ASP A 618 -21.16 10.92 4.26
C ASP A 618 -21.24 12.41 3.94
N ARG A 619 -20.55 12.86 2.87
CA ARG A 619 -20.49 14.28 2.47
C ARG A 619 -21.62 14.71 1.53
N PHE A 620 -22.00 13.85 0.57
CA PHE A 620 -22.88 14.21 -0.55
C PHE A 620 -24.19 13.42 -0.59
N ALA A 621 -24.35 12.39 0.24
CA ALA A 621 -25.56 11.58 0.35
C ALA A 621 -26.15 11.65 1.76
N ASP A 622 -26.81 10.59 2.17
CA ASP A 622 -27.50 10.46 3.45
C ASP A 622 -26.69 9.56 4.41
N PRO A 623 -26.74 9.77 5.74
CA PRO A 623 -26.08 8.90 6.71
C PRO A 623 -26.42 7.41 6.60
N HIS A 624 -27.62 7.05 6.09
CA HIS A 624 -28.01 5.66 5.83
C HIS A 624 -27.20 5.04 4.69
N ASP A 625 -26.88 5.82 3.65
CA ASP A 625 -26.06 5.38 2.53
C ASP A 625 -24.58 5.20 2.96
N ALA A 626 -24.09 6.11 3.81
CA ALA A 626 -22.77 5.97 4.43
C ALA A 626 -22.71 4.72 5.35
N ASN A 627 -23.76 4.46 6.13
CA ASN A 627 -23.91 3.22 6.92
C ASN A 627 -23.96 1.97 6.03
N LEU A 628 -24.67 2.01 4.89
CA LEU A 628 -24.69 0.90 3.93
C LEU A 628 -23.27 0.58 3.44
N ALA A 629 -22.48 1.61 3.06
CA ALA A 629 -21.10 1.42 2.66
C ALA A 629 -20.24 0.85 3.80
N ARG A 630 -20.44 1.31 5.05
CA ARG A 630 -19.74 0.78 6.23
C ARG A 630 -20.06 -0.70 6.46
N ARG A 631 -21.31 -1.12 6.26
CA ARG A 631 -21.71 -2.54 6.33
C ARG A 631 -21.07 -3.35 5.20
N VAL A 632 -21.05 -2.84 3.97
CA VAL A 632 -20.36 -3.48 2.83
C VAL A 632 -18.88 -3.66 3.13
N GLU A 633 -18.20 -2.62 3.66
CA GLU A 633 -16.81 -2.67 4.07
C GLU A 633 -16.58 -3.81 5.09
N ALA A 634 -17.37 -3.85 6.17
CA ALA A 634 -17.26 -4.85 7.22
C ALA A 634 -17.55 -6.28 6.71
N ARG A 635 -18.49 -6.44 5.77
CA ARG A 635 -18.77 -7.75 5.12
C ARG A 635 -17.60 -8.22 4.27
N ILE A 636 -16.98 -7.36 3.49
CA ILE A 636 -15.78 -7.69 2.70
C ILE A 636 -14.63 -8.06 3.63
N GLU A 637 -14.46 -7.30 4.73
CA GLU A 637 -13.38 -7.50 5.69
C GLU A 637 -13.51 -8.82 6.45
N ASN A 638 -14.72 -9.14 6.93
CA ASN A 638 -14.98 -10.26 7.82
C ASN A 638 -15.52 -11.51 7.11
N GLY A 639 -16.03 -11.41 5.89
CA GLY A 639 -16.64 -12.55 5.17
C GLY A 639 -17.93 -13.02 5.83
N VAL A 640 -18.84 -12.09 6.17
CA VAL A 640 -20.12 -12.37 6.84
C VAL A 640 -21.31 -11.89 6.03
N SER A 641 -22.46 -12.49 6.26
CA SER A 641 -23.75 -12.08 5.67
C SER A 641 -24.24 -10.76 6.26
N ASP A 642 -25.26 -10.14 5.65
CA ASP A 642 -25.78 -8.85 6.09
C ASP A 642 -26.47 -8.91 7.47
N ASP A 643 -27.10 -10.02 7.80
CA ASP A 643 -27.70 -10.31 9.12
C ASP A 643 -26.66 -10.45 10.26
N ALA A 644 -25.46 -10.92 9.92
CA ALA A 644 -24.39 -11.10 10.89
C ALA A 644 -23.46 -9.89 11.02
N VAL A 645 -23.54 -8.89 10.12
CA VAL A 645 -22.55 -7.80 10.03
C VAL A 645 -22.54 -6.92 11.28
N GLY A 646 -23.70 -6.64 11.88
CA GLY A 646 -23.81 -5.82 13.07
C GLY A 646 -23.05 -6.39 14.27
N LEU A 647 -22.92 -7.70 14.34
CA LEU A 647 -22.19 -8.41 15.40
C LEU A 647 -20.67 -8.21 15.32
N THR A 648 -20.15 -7.84 14.14
CA THR A 648 -18.71 -7.59 13.96
C THR A 648 -18.22 -6.29 14.61
N ALA A 649 -19.14 -5.43 15.06
CA ALA A 649 -18.85 -4.26 15.88
C ALA A 649 -18.50 -4.61 17.33
N ILE A 650 -18.82 -5.82 17.79
CA ILE A 650 -18.62 -6.26 19.18
C ILE A 650 -17.21 -6.84 19.31
N ASP A 651 -16.43 -6.30 20.25
CA ASP A 651 -15.09 -6.81 20.54
C ASP A 651 -15.10 -8.30 20.89
N GLY A 652 -14.22 -9.05 20.25
CA GLY A 652 -14.13 -10.50 20.40
C GLY A 652 -15.10 -11.30 19.55
N VAL A 653 -15.92 -10.66 18.71
CA VAL A 653 -16.81 -11.35 17.75
C VAL A 653 -16.21 -11.26 16.34
N GLY A 654 -15.37 -12.24 15.95
CA GLY A 654 -14.92 -12.41 14.58
C GLY A 654 -15.93 -13.17 13.71
N SER A 655 -15.61 -13.33 12.42
CA SER A 655 -16.52 -13.90 11.39
C SER A 655 -17.21 -15.21 11.80
N GLY A 656 -16.46 -16.18 12.35
CA GLY A 656 -17.03 -17.47 12.75
C GLY A 656 -18.04 -17.37 13.90
N ARG A 657 -17.81 -16.46 14.85
CA ARG A 657 -18.76 -16.21 15.96
C ARG A 657 -19.97 -15.44 15.47
N ALA A 658 -19.77 -14.39 14.67
CA ALA A 658 -20.87 -13.62 14.08
C ALA A 658 -21.84 -14.50 13.28
N SER A 659 -21.32 -15.31 12.35
CA SER A 659 -22.14 -16.23 11.57
C SER A 659 -22.86 -17.28 12.40
N LYS A 660 -22.21 -17.76 13.49
CA LYS A 660 -22.83 -18.73 14.38
C LYS A 660 -23.96 -18.12 15.19
N LEU A 661 -23.78 -16.93 15.77
CA LEU A 661 -24.80 -16.21 16.51
C LEU A 661 -26.01 -15.86 15.62
N ALA A 662 -25.75 -15.35 14.42
CA ALA A 662 -26.80 -15.04 13.46
C ALA A 662 -27.60 -16.29 13.07
N SER A 663 -26.98 -17.47 12.94
CA SER A 663 -27.69 -18.74 12.67
C SER A 663 -28.62 -19.17 13.82
N GLU A 664 -28.44 -18.67 15.02
CA GLU A 664 -29.28 -18.87 16.20
C GLU A 664 -30.30 -17.72 16.41
N GLY A 665 -30.38 -16.78 15.45
CA GLY A 665 -31.30 -15.63 15.49
C GLY A 665 -30.83 -14.49 16.38
N ILE A 666 -29.54 -14.43 16.71
CA ILE A 666 -28.90 -13.32 17.42
C ILE A 666 -28.14 -12.50 16.36
N GLU A 667 -28.74 -11.41 15.85
CA GLU A 667 -28.27 -10.67 14.67
C GLU A 667 -27.74 -9.27 15.01
N THR A 668 -28.15 -8.74 16.17
CA THR A 668 -27.80 -7.38 16.59
C THR A 668 -27.09 -7.36 17.95
N PRO A 669 -26.33 -6.29 18.29
CA PRO A 669 -25.80 -6.11 19.64
C PRO A 669 -26.90 -6.10 20.73
N GLY A 670 -28.10 -5.59 20.41
CA GLY A 670 -29.27 -5.66 21.29
C GLY A 670 -29.67 -7.10 21.61
N ASP A 671 -29.74 -7.96 20.60
CA ASP A 671 -30.05 -9.40 20.81
C ASP A 671 -29.00 -10.10 21.67
N VAL A 672 -27.72 -9.71 21.52
CA VAL A 672 -26.61 -10.22 22.35
C VAL A 672 -26.81 -9.84 23.83
N VAL A 673 -27.21 -8.59 24.10
CA VAL A 673 -27.48 -8.12 25.45
C VAL A 673 -28.71 -8.83 26.03
N ASP A 674 -29.76 -9.01 25.23
CA ASP A 674 -31.01 -9.66 25.66
C ASP A 674 -30.83 -11.18 25.91
N ALA A 675 -30.08 -11.85 25.06
CA ALA A 675 -29.71 -13.27 25.23
C ALA A 675 -28.85 -13.49 26.49
N GLY A 676 -28.03 -12.50 26.83
CA GLY A 676 -27.14 -12.55 27.96
C GLY A 676 -26.11 -13.68 27.90
N VAL A 677 -25.36 -13.86 28.97
CA VAL A 677 -24.29 -14.88 29.04
C VAL A 677 -24.82 -16.30 28.83
N ALA A 678 -26.00 -16.60 29.37
CA ALA A 678 -26.60 -17.93 29.24
C ALA A 678 -27.01 -18.25 27.79
N GLY A 679 -27.68 -17.32 27.11
CA GLY A 679 -28.06 -17.51 25.71
C GLY A 679 -26.86 -17.64 24.76
N LEU A 680 -25.80 -16.86 25.01
CA LEU A 680 -24.56 -16.98 24.23
C LEU A 680 -23.82 -18.30 24.51
N ALA A 681 -23.89 -18.82 25.74
CA ALA A 681 -23.32 -20.12 26.08
C ALA A 681 -24.10 -21.25 25.39
N ASP A 682 -25.43 -21.17 25.33
CA ASP A 682 -26.29 -22.10 24.59
C ASP A 682 -25.99 -22.05 23.08
N ALA A 683 -25.70 -20.85 22.53
CA ALA A 683 -25.19 -20.66 21.17
C ALA A 683 -23.73 -21.15 20.99
N GLY A 684 -23.11 -21.68 22.08
CA GLY A 684 -21.81 -22.38 22.05
C GLY A 684 -20.59 -21.52 22.18
N LEU A 685 -20.68 -20.35 22.80
CA LEU A 685 -19.56 -19.58 23.29
C LEU A 685 -19.17 -20.09 24.71
N SER A 686 -17.88 -20.02 25.06
CA SER A 686 -17.47 -20.29 26.44
C SER A 686 -17.91 -19.14 27.35
N GLU A 687 -18.22 -19.43 28.64
CA GLU A 687 -18.76 -18.47 29.57
C GLU A 687 -17.93 -17.18 29.68
N GLY A 688 -16.61 -17.29 29.80
CA GLY A 688 -15.74 -16.11 29.89
C GLY A 688 -15.60 -15.33 28.57
N VAL A 689 -15.94 -15.92 27.41
CA VAL A 689 -16.07 -15.20 26.13
C VAL A 689 -17.44 -14.53 26.07
N ALA A 690 -18.50 -15.23 26.46
CA ALA A 690 -19.84 -14.70 26.48
C ALA A 690 -19.98 -13.47 27.39
N GLU A 691 -19.36 -13.48 28.58
CA GLU A 691 -19.31 -12.33 29.48
C GLU A 691 -18.70 -11.09 28.80
N ARG A 692 -17.54 -11.23 28.19
CA ARG A 692 -16.86 -10.12 27.49
C ARG A 692 -17.65 -9.61 26.29
N VAL A 693 -18.26 -10.52 25.52
CA VAL A 693 -19.07 -10.17 24.35
C VAL A 693 -20.33 -9.39 24.76
N VAL A 694 -21.01 -9.80 25.85
CA VAL A 694 -22.16 -9.05 26.39
C VAL A 694 -21.74 -7.69 26.95
N GLU A 695 -20.59 -7.61 27.62
CA GLU A 695 -20.07 -6.34 28.12
C GLU A 695 -19.75 -5.39 26.97
N SER A 696 -19.02 -5.86 25.97
CA SER A 696 -18.69 -5.06 24.78
C SER A 696 -19.92 -4.67 23.94
N ALA A 697 -20.95 -5.52 23.88
CA ALA A 697 -22.20 -5.19 23.22
C ALA A 697 -22.96 -4.02 23.90
N ARG A 698 -22.85 -3.88 25.21
CA ARG A 698 -23.43 -2.76 25.97
C ARG A 698 -22.72 -1.43 25.72
N ASP A 699 -21.46 -1.47 25.27
CA ASP A 699 -20.67 -0.30 24.92
C ASP A 699 -21.00 0.20 23.49
N LEU A 700 -21.98 -0.39 22.78
CA LEU A 700 -22.46 0.08 21.48
C LEU A 700 -23.75 0.90 21.64
N PRO A 701 -24.08 1.77 20.65
CA PRO A 701 -25.34 2.51 20.65
C PRO A 701 -26.55 1.58 20.71
N ALA A 702 -27.52 1.92 21.57
CA ALA A 702 -28.77 1.19 21.72
C ALA A 702 -29.94 2.20 21.70
N VAL A 703 -30.67 2.23 20.61
CA VAL A 703 -31.67 3.27 20.36
C VAL A 703 -33.10 2.74 20.40
N ALA A 704 -34.00 3.60 20.89
CA ALA A 704 -35.44 3.43 20.83
C ALA A 704 -36.09 4.72 20.28
N VAL A 705 -37.17 4.55 19.52
CA VAL A 705 -37.93 5.68 18.96
C VAL A 705 -39.09 6.02 19.89
N GLU A 706 -39.13 7.25 20.37
CA GLU A 706 -40.21 7.79 21.20
C GLU A 706 -41.10 8.70 20.34
N TRP A 707 -42.33 8.26 20.08
CA TRP A 707 -43.29 8.99 19.27
C TRP A 707 -44.00 10.14 19.97
N GLY A 708 -43.90 10.21 21.31
CA GLY A 708 -44.53 11.25 22.12
C GLY A 708 -46.04 11.40 21.83
N ASP A 709 -46.48 12.63 21.58
CA ASP A 709 -47.88 12.98 21.31
C ASP A 709 -48.24 12.78 19.82
N PHE A 710 -47.60 11.80 19.11
CA PHE A 710 -47.89 11.51 17.72
C PHE A 710 -49.32 11.01 17.49
N PRO A 711 -50.16 11.60 16.64
CA PRO A 711 -51.57 11.25 16.50
C PRO A 711 -51.78 9.85 15.93
N SER A 712 -52.87 9.24 16.30
CA SER A 712 -53.37 8.01 15.67
C SER A 712 -54.32 8.30 14.51
N THR A 713 -54.90 9.53 14.43
CA THR A 713 -55.81 9.98 13.39
C THR A 713 -55.52 11.44 13.02
N VAL A 714 -55.78 11.82 11.79
CA VAL A 714 -55.65 13.19 11.26
C VAL A 714 -56.83 13.48 10.34
N ALA A 715 -57.37 14.70 10.36
CA ALA A 715 -58.45 15.09 9.49
C ALA A 715 -57.93 15.39 8.03
N PRO A 716 -58.74 15.11 6.97
CA PRO A 716 -58.37 15.45 5.60
C PRO A 716 -58.04 16.93 5.43
N GLY A 717 -56.83 17.23 4.91
CA GLY A 717 -56.33 18.59 4.73
C GLY A 717 -55.72 19.24 5.97
N GLU A 718 -55.74 18.58 7.10
CA GLU A 718 -55.02 19.02 8.28
C GLU A 718 -53.53 18.83 8.09
N ASN A 719 -52.71 19.74 8.60
CA ASN A 719 -51.25 19.68 8.57
C ASN A 719 -50.72 20.16 9.92
N ASP A 720 -50.00 19.31 10.61
CA ASP A 720 -49.43 19.60 11.91
C ASP A 720 -47.97 19.12 11.97
N MET A 721 -47.11 19.87 12.62
CA MET A 721 -45.70 19.50 12.85
C MET A 721 -45.56 18.83 14.20
N ARG A 722 -44.98 17.64 14.18
CA ARG A 722 -44.65 16.84 15.36
C ARG A 722 -43.17 16.60 15.45
N GLU A 723 -42.72 16.18 16.61
CA GLU A 723 -41.35 15.75 16.83
C GLU A 723 -41.33 14.27 17.22
N VAL A 724 -40.41 13.54 16.61
CA VAL A 724 -40.06 12.20 17.04
C VAL A 724 -38.69 12.25 17.71
N THR A 725 -38.58 11.61 18.87
CA THR A 725 -37.34 11.59 19.64
C THR A 725 -36.71 10.22 19.53
N VAL A 726 -35.45 10.18 19.13
CA VAL A 726 -34.62 8.99 19.22
C VAL A 726 -33.82 9.07 20.51
N ARG A 727 -34.00 8.07 21.39
CA ARG A 727 -33.29 7.97 22.68
C ARG A 727 -32.21 6.91 22.58
N ASN A 728 -31.00 7.26 23.00
CA ASN A 728 -29.88 6.32 23.11
C ASN A 728 -29.68 5.93 24.58
N SER A 729 -29.48 4.66 24.85
CA SER A 729 -29.14 4.12 26.16
C SER A 729 -27.76 3.45 26.21
N GLY A 730 -27.07 3.44 25.09
CA GLY A 730 -25.72 2.88 24.93
C GLY A 730 -24.66 3.98 24.74
N ALA A 731 -23.54 3.63 24.07
CA ALA A 731 -22.49 4.60 23.77
C ALA A 731 -22.95 5.67 22.77
N ALA A 732 -22.43 6.87 22.95
CA ALA A 732 -22.67 7.98 22.03
C ALA A 732 -22.01 7.76 20.67
N ALA A 733 -22.70 8.07 19.58
CA ALA A 733 -22.22 7.90 18.22
C ALA A 733 -22.84 8.92 17.25
N GLN A 734 -22.20 9.14 16.10
CA GLN A 734 -22.83 9.87 15.00
C GLN A 734 -24.01 9.05 14.48
N ALA A 735 -25.18 9.67 14.35
CA ALA A 735 -26.40 9.02 13.90
C ALA A 735 -27.13 9.85 12.87
N GLY A 736 -27.79 9.20 11.91
CA GLY A 736 -28.75 9.77 11.00
C GLY A 736 -30.14 9.23 11.27
N VAL A 737 -31.13 10.11 11.32
CA VAL A 737 -32.54 9.77 11.48
C VAL A 737 -33.27 10.14 10.20
N ARG A 738 -33.87 9.17 9.56
CA ARG A 738 -34.68 9.33 8.36
C ARG A 738 -36.13 9.02 8.68
N VAL A 739 -37.04 9.89 8.26
CA VAL A 739 -38.47 9.68 8.39
C VAL A 739 -39.10 9.60 7.02
N THR A 740 -39.80 8.50 6.77
CA THR A 740 -40.56 8.29 5.53
C THR A 740 -42.05 8.14 5.82
N VAL A 741 -42.90 8.53 4.85
CA VAL A 741 -44.35 8.31 4.87
C VAL A 741 -44.74 7.52 3.63
N ASN A 742 -45.33 6.36 3.82
CA ASN A 742 -45.67 5.41 2.72
C ASN A 742 -44.45 5.15 1.80
N GLY A 743 -43.23 5.11 2.38
CA GLY A 743 -41.98 4.88 1.68
C GLY A 743 -41.38 6.12 0.99
N VAL A 744 -42.03 7.28 1.08
CA VAL A 744 -41.49 8.55 0.56
C VAL A 744 -40.78 9.30 1.68
N GLU A 745 -39.54 9.73 1.43
CA GLU A 745 -38.75 10.48 2.41
C GLU A 745 -39.38 11.86 2.66
N MET A 746 -39.51 12.20 3.94
CA MET A 746 -40.09 13.46 4.39
C MET A 746 -39.05 14.37 5.03
N THR A 747 -38.17 13.79 5.84
CA THR A 747 -37.13 14.56 6.53
C THR A 747 -35.98 13.65 6.94
N THR A 748 -34.81 14.23 6.96
CA THR A 748 -33.58 13.61 7.47
C THR A 748 -32.97 14.56 8.49
N SER A 749 -32.46 14.01 9.59
CA SER A 749 -31.72 14.74 10.61
C SER A 749 -30.49 13.94 10.96
N ASP A 750 -29.36 14.59 11.15
CA ASP A 750 -28.12 13.94 11.57
C ASP A 750 -27.47 14.68 12.74
N GLY A 751 -26.69 13.99 13.51
CA GLY A 751 -25.96 14.57 14.62
C GLY A 751 -25.32 13.54 15.55
N TYR A 752 -24.58 14.05 16.50
CA TYR A 752 -23.97 13.23 17.54
C TYR A 752 -25.02 12.87 18.58
N LEU A 753 -25.41 11.60 18.63
CA LEU A 753 -26.43 11.06 19.52
C LEU A 753 -25.77 10.58 20.82
N ASP A 754 -25.81 11.45 21.83
CA ASP A 754 -25.43 11.09 23.22
C ASP A 754 -26.64 10.48 23.94
N ASP A 755 -27.59 11.30 24.39
CA ASP A 755 -28.82 10.85 25.06
C ASP A 755 -30.02 10.84 24.09
N THR A 756 -30.25 11.94 23.36
CA THR A 756 -31.43 12.12 22.48
C THR A 756 -31.13 12.90 21.23
N LEU A 757 -31.81 12.54 20.12
CA LEU A 757 -31.85 13.29 18.87
C LEU A 757 -33.32 13.44 18.44
N THR A 758 -33.77 14.64 18.09
CA THR A 758 -35.14 14.90 17.64
C THR A 758 -35.18 15.13 16.15
N ALA A 759 -36.24 14.61 15.49
CA ALA A 759 -36.53 14.86 14.08
C ALA A 759 -37.93 15.46 13.94
N PRO A 760 -38.07 16.60 13.23
CA PRO A 760 -39.38 17.17 12.94
C PRO A 760 -40.11 16.35 11.86
N VAL A 761 -41.39 16.08 12.07
CA VAL A 761 -42.20 15.28 11.17
C VAL A 761 -43.50 16.00 10.86
N GLY A 762 -43.76 16.25 9.59
CA GLY A 762 -45.06 16.78 9.14
C GLY A 762 -46.11 15.67 9.11
N VAL A 763 -47.17 15.77 9.87
CA VAL A 763 -48.34 14.89 9.82
C VAL A 763 -49.43 15.62 9.04
N PHE A 764 -49.90 15.03 7.94
CA PHE A 764 -50.89 15.69 7.08
C PHE A 764 -51.98 14.69 6.67
N GLY A 765 -53.23 15.19 6.55
CA GLY A 765 -54.37 14.40 6.04
C GLY A 765 -54.33 14.40 4.49
N GLY A 766 -53.74 13.34 3.90
CA GLY A 766 -53.67 13.15 2.45
C GLY A 766 -54.89 12.50 1.83
N SER A 767 -54.77 12.00 0.61
CA SER A 767 -55.83 11.28 -0.13
C SER A 767 -55.96 9.79 0.29
N ASP A 768 -54.98 9.28 1.01
CA ASP A 768 -54.94 7.88 1.42
C ASP A 768 -55.71 7.70 2.75
N ASP A 769 -56.38 6.58 2.92
CA ASP A 769 -57.14 6.29 4.14
C ASP A 769 -56.23 6.03 5.36
N GLU A 770 -54.99 5.64 5.11
CA GLU A 770 -53.96 5.35 6.14
C GLU A 770 -52.56 5.77 5.64
N MET A 771 -51.78 6.37 6.51
CA MET A 771 -50.39 6.69 6.28
C MET A 771 -49.50 5.95 7.27
N THR A 772 -48.45 5.29 6.75
CA THR A 772 -47.45 4.64 7.57
C THR A 772 -46.19 5.49 7.64
N PHE A 773 -45.91 5.99 8.84
CA PHE A 773 -44.68 6.69 9.17
C PHE A 773 -43.63 5.67 9.60
N THR A 774 -42.46 5.73 8.98
CA THR A 774 -41.30 4.92 9.36
C THR A 774 -40.15 5.83 9.77
N VAL A 775 -39.68 5.64 10.99
CA VAL A 775 -38.47 6.28 11.49
C VAL A 775 -37.35 5.25 11.42
N SER A 776 -36.28 5.58 10.74
CA SER A 776 -35.08 4.74 10.62
C SER A 776 -33.86 5.48 11.16
N VAL A 777 -33.09 4.80 11.99
CA VAL A 777 -31.86 5.35 12.61
C VAL A 777 -30.67 4.52 12.14
N ALA A 778 -29.68 5.19 11.56
CA ALA A 778 -28.45 4.55 11.06
C ALA A 778 -27.20 5.21 11.68
N PHE A 779 -26.13 4.42 11.79
CA PHE A 779 -24.84 4.85 12.34
C PHE A 779 -23.77 4.79 11.23
N PRO A 780 -23.39 5.93 10.59
CA PRO A 780 -22.51 5.94 9.43
C PRO A 780 -21.12 5.36 9.70
N ASP A 781 -20.63 5.44 10.94
CA ASP A 781 -19.30 4.95 11.32
C ASP A 781 -19.29 3.51 11.84
N LEU A 782 -20.47 2.93 12.15
CA LEU A 782 -20.60 1.60 12.71
C LEU A 782 -21.30 0.66 11.71
N PRO A 783 -20.90 -0.63 11.63
CA PRO A 783 -21.53 -1.58 10.72
C PRO A 783 -22.85 -2.14 11.27
N LEU A 784 -23.57 -1.35 12.06
CA LEU A 784 -24.85 -1.75 12.66
C LEU A 784 -25.97 -1.68 11.63
N LEU A 785 -26.91 -2.61 11.72
CA LEU A 785 -28.15 -2.54 10.96
C LEU A 785 -28.98 -1.34 11.39
N PRO A 786 -29.63 -0.60 10.48
CA PRO A 786 -30.50 0.50 10.84
C PRO A 786 -31.67 -0.01 11.71
N VAL A 787 -31.95 0.72 12.79
CA VAL A 787 -33.11 0.45 13.64
C VAL A 787 -34.30 1.20 13.06
N SER A 788 -35.41 0.51 12.78
CA SER A 788 -36.60 1.11 12.17
C SER A 788 -37.85 0.80 12.98
N GLU A 789 -38.66 1.84 13.24
CA GLU A 789 -39.98 1.72 13.84
C GLU A 789 -41.03 2.36 12.97
N ASN A 790 -42.23 1.73 12.94
CA ASN A 790 -43.36 2.14 12.14
C ASN A 790 -44.53 2.59 12.99
N ARG A 791 -45.23 3.63 12.53
CA ARG A 791 -46.50 4.06 13.14
C ARG A 791 -47.52 4.42 12.06
N SER A 792 -48.71 3.83 12.15
CA SER A 792 -49.82 4.12 11.26
C SER A 792 -50.70 5.25 11.82
N VAL A 793 -51.14 6.15 10.93
CA VAL A 793 -52.05 7.24 11.20
C VAL A 793 -53.19 7.14 10.20
N SER A 794 -54.42 7.01 10.71
CA SER A 794 -55.62 6.96 9.86
C SER A 794 -56.10 8.37 9.49
N VAL A 795 -56.52 8.59 8.25
CA VAL A 795 -57.13 9.84 7.80
C VAL A 795 -58.67 9.73 7.96
N GLN A 796 -59.23 10.49 8.88
CA GLN A 796 -60.64 10.39 9.25
C GLN A 796 -61.32 11.76 9.30
#